data_c2e4520780ba9192595ba33c7ac97532
#
_entry.id   c2e4520780ba9192595ba33c7ac97532
#
_cell.length_a   1.000
_cell.length_b   1.000
_cell.length_c   1.000
_cell.angle_alpha   90.00
_cell.angle_beta   90.00
_cell.angle_gamma   90.00
#
_symmetry.space_group_name_H-M   'P 1'
#
loop_
_entity.id
_entity.type
_entity.pdbx_description
1 polymer ?
#
loop_
_entity_poly.entity_id
_entity_poly.type
_entity_poly.pdbx_seq_one_letter_code
_entity_poly.pdbx_strand_id
1 'polypeptide(L)'
;MNFKNKFFFYLLVAIFLPFEVFSQEDSKIVYDQIYFQKFNITNAADAIKRIPGVENLSSGNSSANYEPGGNNKKRGFGSSGTQILINGERQSSKSNNIIKTLERIKAESLIKIEVIRGSEAGLDVRSDGVIVNIIIDGSSSKGSGTWSSALGFLTSGDSNWRGTGSWATKIKKTDVVLGLERIGDLNSRKYNEFTVDKTQSLLYYRLRETIEYQTGNRISLDLNSKINNKNTLRINALVWFDGKENAPQIQEYFLPADVKNEAFYEKIDWDRKENNDGWEFGGDWEHQFNKANSFKLRAVFTKENEDQEDLSFLNDTVNLYNNIVETNDRSESERIIRLSFNKQRSKGGYLEYGFESAYNELDRTFNLIYFDSNSNQTDSGLLNTSGTVEEDRYEAFLSYNFPFTKKIRTELALNYEWSEISQSGDVTLSREFKYWKPRIDIKWDYKKNRQIRLSLERSVGQINFDDFISSYDQFEETIRTGNPDLKPETAWELKLEHEWRLPNDGGVVTLKGLASEIDGPVDRLPIDGFAGIGNLGSGERTQARIDGSIRINKLLEGGVFRFMGYLQSTEVMDPVTNIKRDFSWFKRWETMIGIRQDIPGGKYSWGITYRSQSQFNIYDPYLLGRFAQDPTLGFGFTAKINPQLNLNFMAKNIFGTNFGFGRKQIYNGFKSNNDLLIQENFDVNDHSFFKVELEGTF
;
A
#
# COMPACT_ATOMS: atom_id res chain seq x y z
N MET A 1 28.32 -9.40 -16.00
CA MET A 1 28.91 -8.05 -15.84
C MET A 1 28.65 -7.65 -14.39
N ASN A 2 29.69 -7.60 -13.55
CA ASN A 2 29.54 -7.40 -12.11
C ASN A 2 28.83 -6.08 -11.79
N PHE A 3 28.04 -6.04 -10.72
CA PHE A 3 27.27 -4.90 -10.21
C PHE A 3 28.08 -3.58 -10.21
N LYS A 4 29.36 -3.63 -9.83
CA LYS A 4 30.28 -2.47 -9.88
C LYS A 4 30.40 -1.84 -11.28
N ASN A 5 30.36 -2.63 -12.35
CA ASN A 5 30.52 -2.12 -13.72
C ASN A 5 29.21 -1.59 -14.32
N LYS A 6 28.05 -2.15 -13.93
CA LYS A 6 26.72 -1.61 -14.29
C LYS A 6 26.47 -0.28 -13.57
N PHE A 7 26.86 -0.19 -12.30
CA PHE A 7 26.73 1.01 -11.48
C PHE A 7 27.53 2.18 -12.03
N PHE A 8 28.79 1.95 -12.45
CA PHE A 8 29.64 2.99 -13.05
C PHE A 8 29.08 3.51 -14.39
N PHE A 9 28.49 2.66 -15.19
CA PHE A 9 27.91 3.04 -16.48
C PHE A 9 26.67 3.93 -16.34
N TYR A 10 25.78 3.64 -15.39
CA TYR A 10 24.58 4.48 -15.12
C TYR A 10 24.93 5.81 -14.43
N LEU A 11 25.95 5.82 -13.58
CA LEU A 11 26.45 7.04 -12.94
C LEU A 11 27.10 7.98 -13.98
N LEU A 12 27.81 7.44 -14.96
CA LEU A 12 28.49 8.22 -16.03
C LEU A 12 27.48 8.91 -16.96
N VAL A 13 26.36 8.29 -17.28
CA VAL A 13 25.31 8.87 -18.13
C VAL A 13 24.62 10.06 -17.44
N ALA A 14 24.54 10.07 -16.11
CA ALA A 14 23.94 11.17 -15.34
C ALA A 14 24.82 12.43 -15.22
N ILE A 15 26.14 12.31 -15.44
CA ILE A 15 27.10 13.39 -15.24
C ILE A 15 27.29 14.29 -16.49
N PHE A 16 26.93 13.85 -17.67
CA PHE A 16 27.14 14.57 -18.94
C PHE A 16 25.98 15.48 -19.37
N LEU A 17 25.48 16.36 -18.48
CA LEU A 17 24.55 17.41 -18.85
C LEU A 17 25.22 18.79 -18.71
N PRO A 18 25.07 19.73 -19.69
CA PRO A 18 25.80 20.98 -19.72
C PRO A 18 25.42 21.92 -18.57
N PHE A 19 26.44 22.49 -17.94
CA PHE A 19 26.33 23.44 -16.83
C PHE A 19 26.06 24.86 -17.35
N GLU A 20 24.92 25.44 -16.98
CA GLU A 20 24.69 26.88 -17.01
C GLU A 20 24.31 27.40 -15.61
N VAL A 21 24.92 28.54 -15.23
CA VAL A 21 24.80 29.12 -13.90
C VAL A 21 23.72 30.19 -13.89
N PHE A 22 22.62 29.98 -13.11
CA PHE A 22 21.65 31.04 -12.78
C PHE A 22 21.10 30.94 -11.34
N SER A 23 20.53 32.05 -10.86
CA SER A 23 20.21 32.35 -9.45
C SER A 23 19.00 31.59 -8.88
N GLN A 24 18.96 31.56 -7.57
CA GLN A 24 18.07 30.84 -6.67
C GLN A 24 16.61 31.33 -6.71
N GLU A 25 15.65 30.39 -6.69
CA GLU A 25 14.29 30.52 -6.16
C GLU A 25 13.85 29.22 -5.46
N ASP A 26 12.91 29.34 -4.51
CA ASP A 26 12.54 28.29 -3.55
C ASP A 26 12.15 26.94 -4.18
N SER A 27 12.59 25.86 -3.53
CA SER A 27 12.24 24.46 -3.86
C SER A 27 10.79 24.10 -3.51
N LYS A 28 10.04 25.05 -3.00
CA LYS A 28 8.66 24.97 -2.55
C LYS A 28 7.74 25.59 -3.61
N ILE A 29 6.79 24.77 -4.10
CA ILE A 29 5.74 25.25 -5.00
C ILE A 29 4.48 25.47 -4.17
N VAL A 30 3.86 26.65 -4.33
CA VAL A 30 2.68 27.02 -3.61
C VAL A 30 1.50 27.11 -4.59
N TYR A 31 0.44 26.37 -4.30
CA TYR A 31 -0.84 26.44 -4.99
C TYR A 31 -1.84 27.08 -4.05
N ASP A 32 -2.26 28.29 -4.35
CA ASP A 32 -3.18 29.09 -3.52
C ASP A 32 -4.65 28.85 -3.88
N GLN A 33 -5.53 29.52 -3.18
CA GLN A 33 -6.98 29.42 -3.40
C GLN A 33 -7.37 29.85 -4.83
N ILE A 34 -6.68 30.85 -5.43
CA ILE A 34 -6.95 31.31 -6.80
C ILE A 34 -6.67 30.19 -7.82
N TYR A 35 -5.61 29.42 -7.58
CA TYR A 35 -5.31 28.25 -8.41
C TYR A 35 -6.46 27.23 -8.41
N PHE A 36 -7.10 27.02 -7.26
CA PHE A 36 -8.16 26.00 -7.11
C PHE A 36 -9.53 26.46 -7.58
N GLN A 37 -9.81 27.77 -7.65
CA GLN A 37 -11.12 28.32 -8.09
C GLN A 37 -11.55 27.89 -9.50
N LYS A 38 -10.58 27.53 -10.35
CA LYS A 38 -10.84 27.08 -11.73
C LYS A 38 -11.26 25.60 -11.84
N PHE A 39 -11.22 24.87 -10.73
CA PHE A 39 -11.56 23.45 -10.69
C PHE A 39 -12.83 23.20 -9.89
N ASN A 40 -13.49 22.10 -10.23
CA ASN A 40 -14.56 21.58 -9.40
C ASN A 40 -13.94 20.72 -8.28
N ILE A 41 -13.76 21.29 -7.11
CA ILE A 41 -13.26 20.60 -5.91
C ILE A 41 -14.25 20.77 -4.77
N THR A 42 -14.50 19.70 -4.02
CA THR A 42 -15.39 19.66 -2.87
C THR A 42 -14.62 19.60 -1.56
N ASN A 43 -13.47 18.92 -1.59
CA ASN A 43 -12.65 18.66 -0.41
C ASN A 43 -11.16 18.78 -0.72
N ALA A 44 -10.31 18.66 0.30
CA ALA A 44 -8.86 18.78 0.15
C ALA A 44 -8.25 17.60 -0.64
N ALA A 45 -8.85 16.41 -0.61
CA ALA A 45 -8.39 15.28 -1.42
C ALA A 45 -8.58 15.55 -2.92
N ASP A 46 -9.67 16.22 -3.32
CA ASP A 46 -9.87 16.64 -4.69
C ASP A 46 -8.87 17.71 -5.13
N ALA A 47 -8.51 18.61 -4.23
CA ALA A 47 -7.50 19.63 -4.51
C ALA A 47 -6.15 18.99 -4.85
N ILE A 48 -5.70 17.98 -4.09
CA ILE A 48 -4.45 17.26 -4.36
C ILE A 48 -4.45 16.62 -5.76
N LYS A 49 -5.56 16.03 -6.17
CA LYS A 49 -5.72 15.43 -7.51
C LYS A 49 -5.56 16.44 -8.66
N ARG A 50 -5.50 17.74 -8.38
CA ARG A 50 -5.33 18.83 -9.36
C ARG A 50 -3.91 19.41 -9.39
N ILE A 51 -3.01 18.92 -8.55
CA ILE A 51 -1.63 19.40 -8.43
C ILE A 51 -0.69 18.55 -9.29
N PRO A 52 0.04 19.14 -10.25
CA PRO A 52 0.97 18.41 -11.10
C PRO A 52 2.05 17.66 -10.31
N GLY A 53 2.20 16.36 -10.60
CA GLY A 53 3.20 15.48 -9.98
C GLY A 53 2.81 14.94 -8.59
N VAL A 54 1.59 15.23 -8.14
CA VAL A 54 1.06 14.77 -6.85
C VAL A 54 -0.22 13.92 -7.02
N GLU A 55 -0.81 13.97 -8.20
CA GLU A 55 -2.11 13.33 -8.51
C GLU A 55 -2.15 11.82 -8.23
N ASN A 56 -1.02 11.15 -8.33
CA ASN A 56 -0.92 9.70 -8.13
C ASN A 56 -0.85 9.28 -6.65
N LEU A 57 -0.76 10.24 -5.71
CA LEU A 57 -0.72 9.95 -4.28
C LEU A 57 -2.04 9.37 -3.75
N SER A 58 -3.14 9.70 -4.41
CA SER A 58 -4.48 9.20 -4.03
C SER A 58 -4.75 7.78 -4.51
N SER A 59 -3.97 7.26 -5.44
CA SER A 59 -4.06 5.86 -5.89
C SER A 59 -3.10 4.99 -5.09
N GLY A 60 -3.39 4.83 -3.82
CA GLY A 60 -2.53 4.26 -2.79
C GLY A 60 -2.11 2.81 -2.95
N ASN A 61 -1.63 2.38 -4.07
CA ASN A 61 -0.86 1.14 -4.22
C ASN A 61 -0.20 1.15 -5.59
N SER A 62 0.97 1.72 -5.71
CA SER A 62 1.82 1.28 -6.81
C SER A 62 2.50 -0.02 -6.37
N SER A 63 2.05 -1.15 -6.91
CA SER A 63 2.75 -2.45 -6.86
C SER A 63 4.20 -2.39 -7.39
N ALA A 64 4.67 -1.19 -7.69
CA ALA A 64 6.02 -0.87 -8.12
C ALA A 64 7.02 -0.75 -6.97
N ASN A 65 6.55 -0.63 -5.74
CA ASN A 65 7.42 -0.53 -4.58
C ASN A 65 7.48 -1.90 -3.89
N TYR A 66 8.50 -2.66 -4.20
CA TYR A 66 8.98 -3.66 -3.27
C TYR A 66 9.54 -2.88 -2.08
N GLU A 67 9.02 -3.09 -0.92
CA GLU A 67 9.63 -2.65 0.34
C GLU A 67 10.19 -3.89 1.03
N PRO A 68 11.39 -3.81 1.62
CA PRO A 68 11.93 -4.90 2.41
C PRO A 68 10.89 -5.44 3.40
N GLY A 69 10.76 -6.78 3.49
CA GLY A 69 9.77 -7.44 4.32
C GLY A 69 8.46 -7.81 3.62
N GLY A 70 8.33 -7.55 2.31
CA GLY A 70 7.22 -8.06 1.46
C GLY A 70 5.80 -7.56 1.79
N ASN A 71 5.59 -6.93 2.93
CA ASN A 71 4.31 -6.37 3.35
C ASN A 71 4.37 -4.85 3.50
N ASN A 72 3.27 -4.17 3.15
CA ASN A 72 3.11 -2.71 3.26
C ASN A 72 3.12 -2.17 4.70
N LYS A 73 3.34 -3.01 5.71
CA LYS A 73 3.42 -2.60 7.12
C LYS A 73 4.80 -2.00 7.40
N LYS A 74 4.82 -0.74 7.82
CA LYS A 74 6.05 0.01 8.11
C LYS A 74 6.40 -0.07 9.58
N ARG A 75 7.70 -0.29 9.88
CA ARG A 75 8.19 -0.30 11.26
C ARG A 75 8.08 1.10 11.88
N GLY A 76 7.42 1.18 13.02
CA GLY A 76 7.29 2.40 13.82
C GLY A 76 6.72 3.60 13.03
N PHE A 77 7.19 4.80 13.36
CA PHE A 77 6.87 6.02 12.61
C PHE A 77 7.78 6.26 11.40
N GLY A 78 8.64 5.33 11.04
CA GLY A 78 9.44 5.39 9.82
C GLY A 78 8.52 5.38 8.59
N SER A 79 8.76 6.24 7.62
CA SER A 79 8.05 6.18 6.34
C SER A 79 8.98 6.59 5.22
N SER A 80 9.04 5.77 4.19
CA SER A 80 9.57 6.13 2.88
C SER A 80 8.44 6.65 2.00
N GLY A 81 8.76 7.49 1.02
CA GLY A 81 7.81 7.97 0.01
C GLY A 81 7.13 9.28 0.34
N THR A 82 6.07 9.58 -0.39
CA THR A 82 5.37 10.86 -0.30
C THR A 82 4.60 11.00 1.01
N GLN A 83 4.75 12.14 1.65
CA GLN A 83 4.10 12.47 2.91
C GLN A 83 3.13 13.64 2.76
N ILE A 84 1.99 13.53 3.42
CA ILE A 84 0.99 14.60 3.47
C ILE A 84 0.97 15.14 4.89
N LEU A 85 1.08 16.46 4.99
CA LEU A 85 1.02 17.21 6.24
C LEU A 85 -0.22 18.11 6.22
N ILE A 86 -0.78 18.36 7.38
CA ILE A 86 -1.81 19.35 7.60
C ILE A 86 -1.26 20.42 8.54
N ASN A 87 -1.20 21.68 8.05
CA ASN A 87 -0.60 22.80 8.78
C ASN A 87 0.85 22.55 9.25
N GLY A 88 1.64 21.85 8.45
CA GLY A 88 3.05 21.52 8.73
C GLY A 88 3.27 20.25 9.53
N GLU A 89 2.20 19.56 9.95
CA GLU A 89 2.26 18.44 10.86
C GLU A 89 1.76 17.14 10.24
N ARG A 90 2.43 16.06 10.57
CA ARG A 90 2.01 14.70 10.21
C ARG A 90 0.93 14.22 11.18
N GLN A 91 -0.07 13.49 10.69
CA GLN A 91 -1.02 12.79 11.58
C GLN A 91 -0.29 11.73 12.42
N SER A 92 -0.62 11.67 13.70
CA SER A 92 -0.16 10.62 14.63
C SER A 92 -1.11 9.43 14.55
N SER A 93 -1.18 8.80 13.38
CA SER A 93 -2.08 7.70 13.04
C SER A 93 -1.39 6.74 12.09
N LYS A 94 -1.70 5.46 12.18
CA LYS A 94 -1.27 4.41 11.23
C LYS A 94 -2.45 3.85 10.43
N SER A 95 -3.56 3.61 11.08
CA SER A 95 -4.77 3.00 10.49
C SER A 95 -5.68 4.04 9.83
N ASN A 96 -5.64 5.30 10.29
CA ASN A 96 -6.43 6.36 9.66
C ASN A 96 -5.76 6.85 8.37
N ASN A 97 -6.33 6.46 7.25
CA ASN A 97 -5.83 6.85 5.93
C ASN A 97 -5.90 8.38 5.76
N ILE A 98 -4.75 9.01 5.49
CA ILE A 98 -4.65 10.48 5.31
C ILE A 98 -5.60 10.99 4.22
N ILE A 99 -5.82 10.25 3.13
CA ILE A 99 -6.76 10.65 2.07
C ILE A 99 -8.18 10.75 2.63
N LYS A 100 -8.58 9.81 3.52
CA LYS A 100 -9.87 9.87 4.20
C LYS A 100 -10.00 11.10 5.10
N THR A 101 -8.92 11.49 5.77
CA THR A 101 -8.90 12.76 6.53
C THR A 101 -9.08 13.96 5.61
N LEU A 102 -8.46 13.96 4.44
CA LEU A 102 -8.58 15.05 3.47
C LEU A 102 -9.96 15.11 2.82
N GLU A 103 -10.66 14.00 2.63
CA GLU A 103 -12.05 13.97 2.18
C GLU A 103 -12.99 14.67 3.18
N ARG A 104 -12.63 14.73 4.47
CA ARG A 104 -13.39 15.43 5.52
C ARG A 104 -13.14 16.94 5.59
N ILE A 105 -12.09 17.44 4.92
CA ILE A 105 -11.72 18.86 4.91
C ILE A 105 -12.34 19.52 3.68
N LYS A 106 -13.24 20.49 3.90
CA LYS A 106 -13.85 21.27 2.82
C LYS A 106 -12.81 22.01 1.99
N ALA A 107 -13.01 22.08 0.68
CA ALA A 107 -12.21 22.90 -0.22
C ALA A 107 -12.18 24.39 0.16
N GLU A 108 -13.27 24.91 0.71
CA GLU A 108 -13.38 26.31 1.16
C GLU A 108 -12.45 26.63 2.35
N SER A 109 -12.13 25.64 3.18
CA SER A 109 -11.17 25.78 4.29
C SER A 109 -9.72 25.79 3.85
N LEU A 110 -9.45 25.47 2.57
CA LEU A 110 -8.13 25.39 2.02
C LEU A 110 -7.57 26.79 1.73
N ILE A 111 -6.48 27.17 2.42
CA ILE A 111 -5.75 28.41 2.13
C ILE A 111 -4.79 28.20 0.95
N LYS A 112 -3.97 27.15 1.04
CA LYS A 112 -2.97 26.79 0.03
C LYS A 112 -2.49 25.36 0.23
N ILE A 113 -1.92 24.79 -0.82
CA ILE A 113 -1.14 23.55 -0.76
C ILE A 113 0.29 23.87 -1.15
N GLU A 114 1.23 23.43 -0.34
CA GLU A 114 2.66 23.58 -0.56
C GLU A 114 3.23 22.22 -0.95
N VAL A 115 3.84 22.14 -2.12
CA VAL A 115 4.54 20.94 -2.59
C VAL A 115 6.02 21.15 -2.40
N ILE A 116 6.59 20.35 -1.52
CA ILE A 116 7.99 20.44 -1.11
C ILE A 116 8.65 19.13 -1.51
N ARG A 117 9.78 19.21 -2.17
CA ARG A 117 10.51 18.04 -2.64
C ARG A 117 11.82 17.93 -1.92
N GLY A 118 12.02 16.81 -1.24
CA GLY A 118 13.14 16.58 -0.34
C GLY A 118 12.92 17.14 1.06
N SER A 119 13.89 16.90 1.93
CA SER A 119 13.83 17.37 3.30
C SER A 119 13.84 18.90 3.36
N GLU A 120 12.96 19.49 4.14
CA GLU A 120 12.93 20.92 4.45
C GLU A 120 13.01 21.12 5.97
N ALA A 121 13.82 22.09 6.39
CA ALA A 121 14.03 22.37 7.81
C ALA A 121 12.71 22.82 8.48
N GLY A 122 12.36 22.19 9.57
CA GLY A 122 11.22 22.57 10.40
C GLY A 122 9.92 21.85 10.08
N LEU A 123 9.90 20.93 9.14
CA LEU A 123 8.76 20.05 8.92
C LEU A 123 9.00 18.69 9.61
N ASP A 124 7.91 18.12 10.15
CA ASP A 124 7.92 16.81 10.82
C ASP A 124 7.95 15.67 9.77
N VAL A 125 9.04 15.61 9.00
CA VAL A 125 9.14 14.68 7.89
C VAL A 125 10.51 14.05 7.80
N ARG A 126 10.53 12.73 7.72
CA ARG A 126 11.64 11.91 7.27
C ARG A 126 11.28 11.36 5.90
N SER A 127 11.56 12.08 4.85
CA SER A 127 11.15 11.62 3.53
C SER A 127 12.21 11.84 2.48
N ASP A 128 12.42 10.81 1.72
CA ASP A 128 13.04 10.82 0.42
C ASP A 128 12.03 11.17 -0.70
N GLY A 129 10.74 11.37 -0.38
CA GLY A 129 9.65 11.64 -1.31
C GLY A 129 9.23 13.10 -1.44
N VAL A 130 8.05 13.28 -2.01
CA VAL A 130 7.36 14.56 -2.10
C VAL A 130 6.58 14.82 -0.82
N ILE A 131 6.71 16.00 -0.24
CA ILE A 131 5.91 16.46 0.89
C ILE A 131 4.81 17.36 0.37
N VAL A 132 3.58 17.06 0.73
CA VAL A 132 2.39 17.86 0.43
C VAL A 132 1.88 18.46 1.72
N ASN A 133 2.15 19.74 1.95
CA ASN A 133 1.69 20.44 3.14
C ASN A 133 0.43 21.23 2.82
N ILE A 134 -0.67 20.82 3.41
CA ILE A 134 -2.00 21.40 3.23
C ILE A 134 -2.23 22.40 4.34
N ILE A 135 -2.32 23.67 3.97
CA ILE A 135 -2.60 24.76 4.91
C ILE A 135 -4.11 25.06 4.86
N ILE A 136 -4.76 24.82 5.97
CA ILE A 136 -6.18 25.07 6.16
C ILE A 136 -6.43 26.16 7.18
N ASP A 137 -7.51 26.91 6.98
CA ASP A 137 -8.03 27.83 7.97
C ASP A 137 -8.92 27.06 8.98
N GLY A 138 -8.45 26.98 10.23
CA GLY A 138 -9.23 26.43 11.35
C GLY A 138 -10.23 27.41 11.95
N SER A 139 -10.44 28.59 11.34
CA SER A 139 -11.17 29.70 11.96
C SER A 139 -12.70 29.65 11.82
N SER A 140 -13.25 28.70 11.07
CA SER A 140 -14.71 28.56 10.92
C SER A 140 -15.36 28.14 12.25
N SER A 141 -15.83 29.09 13.02
CA SER A 141 -16.57 28.84 14.28
C SER A 141 -18.00 28.30 14.06
N LYS A 142 -18.48 28.31 12.83
CA LYS A 142 -19.74 27.66 12.44
C LYS A 142 -19.44 26.25 12.00
N GLY A 143 -20.14 25.26 12.56
CA GLY A 143 -20.00 23.87 12.16
C GLY A 143 -20.18 23.71 10.65
N SER A 144 -19.31 22.92 10.05
CA SER A 144 -19.33 22.64 8.61
C SER A 144 -18.96 21.18 8.38
N GLY A 145 -19.39 20.61 7.28
CA GLY A 145 -19.12 19.21 7.03
C GLY A 145 -19.11 18.81 5.55
N THR A 146 -18.69 17.59 5.32
CA THR A 146 -18.80 16.90 4.04
C THR A 146 -19.64 15.64 4.21
N TRP A 147 -20.29 15.21 3.17
CA TRP A 147 -20.99 13.93 3.13
C TRP A 147 -20.90 13.31 1.74
N SER A 148 -20.96 11.99 1.69
CA SER A 148 -21.14 11.26 0.42
C SER A 148 -22.03 10.05 0.62
N SER A 149 -22.72 9.66 -0.46
CA SER A 149 -23.47 8.42 -0.55
C SER A 149 -23.25 7.83 -1.93
N ALA A 150 -22.80 6.58 -1.98
CA ALA A 150 -22.44 5.91 -3.22
C ALA A 150 -23.06 4.51 -3.29
N LEU A 151 -23.51 4.15 -4.47
CA LEU A 151 -23.90 2.79 -4.81
C LEU A 151 -22.88 2.21 -5.82
N GLY A 152 -22.20 1.14 -5.42
CA GLY A 152 -21.36 0.33 -6.28
C GLY A 152 -22.16 -0.88 -6.80
N PHE A 153 -21.96 -1.26 -8.06
CA PHE A 153 -22.60 -2.43 -8.64
C PHE A 153 -21.72 -3.10 -9.70
N LEU A 154 -21.88 -4.40 -9.80
CA LEU A 154 -21.21 -5.25 -10.78
C LEU A 154 -22.15 -5.58 -11.95
N THR A 155 -21.57 -5.99 -13.07
CA THR A 155 -22.37 -6.50 -14.21
C THR A 155 -23.10 -7.81 -13.91
N SER A 156 -22.73 -8.51 -12.83
CA SER A 156 -23.50 -9.67 -12.28
C SER A 156 -24.85 -9.27 -11.69
N GLY A 157 -25.07 -8.00 -11.35
CA GLY A 157 -26.25 -7.50 -10.67
C GLY A 157 -26.04 -7.24 -9.18
N ASP A 158 -24.92 -7.67 -8.61
CA ASP A 158 -24.56 -7.43 -7.21
C ASP A 158 -24.30 -5.96 -6.93
N SER A 159 -24.71 -5.48 -5.77
CA SER A 159 -24.54 -4.09 -5.38
C SER A 159 -24.23 -3.93 -3.90
N ASN A 160 -23.47 -2.88 -3.56
CA ASN A 160 -23.21 -2.52 -2.19
C ASN A 160 -23.23 -1.00 -2.01
N TRP A 161 -23.68 -0.54 -0.85
CA TRP A 161 -23.82 0.87 -0.52
C TRP A 161 -22.70 1.32 0.41
N ARG A 162 -22.16 2.50 0.11
CA ARG A 162 -21.16 3.20 0.90
C ARG A 162 -21.63 4.61 1.26
N GLY A 163 -21.26 5.11 2.45
CA GLY A 163 -21.57 6.46 2.86
C GLY A 163 -20.51 7.05 3.77
N THR A 164 -20.32 8.36 3.70
CA THR A 164 -19.44 9.10 4.61
C THR A 164 -20.14 10.34 5.11
N GLY A 165 -19.81 10.76 6.32
CA GLY A 165 -20.24 12.05 6.88
C GLY A 165 -19.14 12.61 7.76
N SER A 166 -18.92 13.93 7.72
CA SER A 166 -18.00 14.59 8.63
C SER A 166 -18.59 15.91 9.13
N TRP A 167 -18.20 16.27 10.34
CA TRP A 167 -18.52 17.55 10.94
C TRP A 167 -17.30 18.15 11.59
N ALA A 168 -16.95 19.36 11.21
CA ALA A 168 -15.81 20.13 11.69
C ALA A 168 -16.28 21.41 12.37
N THR A 169 -15.74 21.73 13.54
CA THR A 169 -16.03 22.95 14.29
C THR A 169 -14.83 23.39 15.11
N LYS A 170 -14.87 24.63 15.58
CA LYS A 170 -13.87 25.16 16.50
C LYS A 170 -14.51 25.48 17.84
N ILE A 171 -14.05 24.82 18.89
CA ILE A 171 -14.47 25.06 20.27
C ILE A 171 -13.34 25.78 21.00
N LYS A 172 -13.47 27.09 21.23
CA LYS A 172 -12.41 27.95 21.81
C LYS A 172 -11.13 27.88 20.98
N LYS A 173 -10.08 27.22 21.48
CA LYS A 173 -8.77 27.07 20.84
C LYS A 173 -8.55 25.69 20.22
N THR A 174 -9.57 24.85 20.22
CA THR A 174 -9.51 23.46 19.74
C THR A 174 -10.34 23.32 18.48
N ASP A 175 -9.69 22.87 17.40
CA ASP A 175 -10.36 22.41 16.20
C ASP A 175 -10.79 20.95 16.44
N VAL A 176 -12.04 20.62 16.11
CA VAL A 176 -12.66 19.30 16.33
C VAL A 176 -13.21 18.83 15.00
N VAL A 177 -12.85 17.62 14.57
CA VAL A 177 -13.43 16.95 13.41
C VAL A 177 -13.95 15.58 13.84
N LEU A 178 -15.25 15.34 13.60
CA LEU A 178 -15.89 14.04 13.76
C LEU A 178 -16.15 13.45 12.37
N GLY A 179 -15.85 12.18 12.18
CA GLY A 179 -16.10 11.45 10.93
C GLY A 179 -16.87 10.16 11.19
N LEU A 180 -17.80 9.87 10.30
CA LEU A 180 -18.55 8.62 10.24
C LEU A 180 -18.37 8.03 8.83
N GLU A 181 -18.12 6.76 8.73
CA GLU A 181 -18.00 6.06 7.44
C GLU A 181 -18.69 4.70 7.51
N ARG A 182 -19.50 4.40 6.51
CA ARG A 182 -19.91 3.06 6.17
C ARG A 182 -19.13 2.61 4.94
N ILE A 183 -18.41 1.51 5.08
CA ILE A 183 -17.75 0.83 3.96
C ILE A 183 -18.78 -0.04 3.24
N GLY A 184 -18.70 -0.06 1.92
CA GLY A 184 -19.49 -0.92 1.07
C GLY A 184 -18.71 -1.16 -0.22
N ASP A 185 -17.81 -2.15 -0.21
CA ASP A 185 -17.02 -2.53 -1.37
C ASP A 185 -17.46 -3.90 -1.91
N LEU A 186 -17.24 -4.12 -3.21
CA LEU A 186 -17.57 -5.35 -3.93
C LEU A 186 -16.36 -5.78 -4.74
N ASN A 187 -16.05 -7.07 -4.65
CA ASN A 187 -15.11 -7.73 -5.54
C ASN A 187 -15.76 -8.95 -6.15
N SER A 188 -15.38 -9.28 -7.38
CA SER A 188 -15.79 -10.53 -8.00
C SER A 188 -14.66 -11.10 -8.83
N ARG A 189 -14.56 -12.42 -8.86
CA ARG A 189 -13.63 -13.14 -9.72
C ARG A 189 -14.29 -14.42 -10.22
N LYS A 190 -14.08 -14.68 -11.49
CA LYS A 190 -14.50 -15.93 -12.13
C LYS A 190 -13.29 -16.55 -12.81
N TYR A 191 -13.00 -17.79 -12.44
CA TYR A 191 -11.91 -18.57 -12.98
C TYR A 191 -12.47 -19.66 -13.86
N ASN A 192 -11.94 -19.77 -15.08
CA ASN A 192 -12.13 -20.91 -15.95
C ASN A 192 -10.80 -21.64 -16.01
N GLU A 193 -10.76 -22.85 -15.50
CA GLU A 193 -9.53 -23.61 -15.33
C GLU A 193 -9.61 -24.94 -16.06
N PHE A 194 -8.46 -25.41 -16.55
CA PHE A 194 -8.34 -26.78 -17.04
C PHE A 194 -7.01 -27.36 -16.57
N THR A 195 -7.06 -28.60 -16.12
CA THR A 195 -5.93 -29.33 -15.59
C THR A 195 -5.53 -30.45 -16.54
N VAL A 196 -4.25 -30.52 -16.84
CA VAL A 196 -3.67 -31.55 -17.68
C VAL A 196 -2.59 -32.33 -16.92
N ASP A 197 -2.40 -33.60 -17.28
CA ASP A 197 -1.31 -34.40 -16.78
C ASP A 197 0.04 -34.08 -17.48
N LYS A 198 1.11 -34.78 -17.11
CA LYS A 198 2.43 -34.64 -17.72
C LYS A 198 2.49 -34.96 -19.22
N THR A 199 1.50 -35.69 -19.76
CA THR A 199 1.39 -36.02 -21.18
C THR A 199 0.54 -35.01 -21.95
N GLN A 200 0.08 -33.92 -21.28
CA GLN A 200 -0.84 -32.92 -21.77
C GLN A 200 -2.25 -33.46 -22.05
N SER A 201 -2.61 -34.62 -21.44
CA SER A 201 -3.97 -35.11 -21.47
C SER A 201 -4.84 -34.38 -20.47
N LEU A 202 -6.01 -33.92 -20.91
CA LEU A 202 -6.97 -33.22 -20.06
C LEU A 202 -7.52 -34.15 -18.99
N LEU A 203 -7.38 -33.74 -17.73
CA LEU A 203 -7.90 -34.46 -16.57
C LEU A 203 -9.31 -33.99 -16.21
N TYR A 204 -9.47 -32.68 -15.98
CA TYR A 204 -10.75 -32.06 -15.65
C TYR A 204 -10.77 -30.56 -15.99
N TYR A 205 -11.98 -30.01 -16.06
CA TYR A 205 -12.23 -28.56 -16.02
C TYR A 205 -12.73 -28.19 -14.63
N ARG A 206 -12.37 -26.95 -14.20
CA ARG A 206 -12.87 -26.33 -12.98
C ARG A 206 -13.41 -24.95 -13.28
N LEU A 207 -14.64 -24.68 -12.86
CA LEU A 207 -15.21 -23.34 -12.82
C LEU A 207 -15.25 -22.88 -11.38
N ARG A 208 -14.75 -21.69 -11.11
CA ARG A 208 -14.76 -21.10 -9.78
C ARG A 208 -15.24 -19.66 -9.87
N GLU A 209 -16.23 -19.30 -9.06
CA GLU A 209 -16.76 -17.94 -8.98
C GLU A 209 -16.78 -17.49 -7.53
N THR A 210 -16.34 -16.23 -7.30
CA THR A 210 -16.32 -15.61 -5.99
C THR A 210 -16.91 -14.21 -6.11
N ILE A 211 -17.85 -13.87 -5.23
CA ILE A 211 -18.33 -12.50 -5.02
C ILE A 211 -18.12 -12.18 -3.54
N GLU A 212 -17.34 -11.18 -3.25
CA GLU A 212 -17.02 -10.73 -1.89
C GLU A 212 -17.68 -9.38 -1.60
N TYR A 213 -18.44 -9.32 -0.51
CA TYR A 213 -19.02 -8.12 0.05
C TYR A 213 -18.21 -7.69 1.26
N GLN A 214 -17.54 -6.54 1.18
CA GLN A 214 -16.94 -5.93 2.34
C GLN A 214 -17.87 -4.85 2.89
N THR A 215 -18.27 -4.97 4.15
CA THR A 215 -19.11 -4.00 4.85
C THR A 215 -18.44 -3.58 6.15
N GLY A 216 -18.75 -2.39 6.63
CA GLY A 216 -18.20 -1.95 7.91
C GLY A 216 -18.68 -0.55 8.30
N ASN A 217 -18.46 -0.21 9.56
CA ASN A 217 -18.74 1.12 10.09
C ASN A 217 -17.52 1.63 10.84
N ARG A 218 -17.16 2.89 10.61
CA ARG A 218 -16.01 3.52 11.23
C ARG A 218 -16.38 4.86 11.82
N ILE A 219 -15.86 5.16 12.99
CA ILE A 219 -16.03 6.43 13.70
C ILE A 219 -14.64 7.00 13.96
N SER A 220 -14.41 8.26 13.59
CA SER A 220 -13.14 8.95 13.81
C SER A 220 -13.33 10.28 14.51
N LEU A 221 -12.35 10.66 15.33
CA LEU A 221 -12.29 11.94 16.02
C LEU A 221 -10.88 12.51 15.88
N ASP A 222 -10.78 13.76 15.40
CA ASP A 222 -9.53 14.50 15.34
C ASP A 222 -9.66 15.78 16.16
N LEU A 223 -8.73 16.03 17.08
CA LEU A 223 -8.63 17.22 17.92
C LEU A 223 -7.29 17.89 17.70
N ASN A 224 -7.28 19.21 17.46
CA ASN A 224 -6.08 20.01 17.40
C ASN A 224 -6.24 21.24 18.31
N SER A 225 -5.48 21.29 19.40
CA SER A 225 -5.63 22.30 20.44
C SER A 225 -4.34 23.09 20.65
N LYS A 226 -4.40 24.40 20.44
CA LYS A 226 -3.35 25.34 20.89
C LYS A 226 -3.61 25.70 22.35
N ILE A 227 -3.08 24.89 23.30
CA ILE A 227 -3.27 25.12 24.73
C ILE A 227 -2.79 26.53 25.10
N ASN A 228 -1.60 26.89 24.61
CA ASN A 228 -1.04 28.24 24.70
C ASN A 228 -0.01 28.49 23.59
N ASN A 229 0.72 29.60 23.62
CA ASN A 229 1.68 29.98 22.57
C ASN A 229 2.90 29.06 22.47
N LYS A 230 3.10 28.16 23.44
CA LYS A 230 4.23 27.21 23.50
C LYS A 230 3.81 25.75 23.42
N ASN A 231 2.54 25.45 23.64
CA ASN A 231 2.06 24.09 23.74
C ASN A 231 0.92 23.82 22.76
N THR A 232 1.13 22.83 21.91
CA THR A 232 0.10 22.29 21.01
C THR A 232 -0.14 20.83 21.37
N LEU A 233 -1.40 20.42 21.43
CA LEU A 233 -1.83 19.04 21.64
C LEU A 233 -2.71 18.62 20.47
N ARG A 234 -2.40 17.46 19.89
CA ARG A 234 -3.21 16.82 18.84
C ARG A 234 -3.58 15.42 19.31
N ILE A 235 -4.82 15.04 19.06
CA ILE A 235 -5.34 13.71 19.40
C ILE A 235 -6.15 13.24 18.19
N ASN A 236 -6.00 11.99 17.82
CA ASN A 236 -6.84 11.29 16.86
C ASN A 236 -7.27 9.95 17.42
N ALA A 237 -8.50 9.58 17.14
CA ALA A 237 -9.07 8.29 17.50
C ALA A 237 -9.85 7.73 16.31
N LEU A 238 -9.79 6.42 16.15
CA LEU A 238 -10.53 5.68 15.14
C LEU A 238 -11.04 4.38 15.79
N VAL A 239 -12.30 4.05 15.55
CA VAL A 239 -12.90 2.76 15.89
C VAL A 239 -13.55 2.20 14.65
N TRP A 240 -13.40 0.90 14.40
CA TRP A 240 -14.00 0.24 13.26
C TRP A 240 -14.61 -1.10 13.64
N PHE A 241 -15.63 -1.45 12.88
CA PHE A 241 -16.35 -2.71 12.89
C PHE A 241 -16.57 -3.11 11.45
N ASP A 242 -15.63 -3.82 10.88
CA ASP A 242 -15.62 -4.24 9.49
C ASP A 242 -15.96 -5.74 9.39
N GLY A 243 -16.52 -6.17 8.29
CA GLY A 243 -16.77 -7.56 8.01
C GLY A 243 -16.68 -7.85 6.52
N LYS A 244 -16.31 -9.06 6.20
CA LYS A 244 -16.39 -9.61 4.84
C LYS A 244 -17.29 -10.83 4.86
N GLU A 245 -18.22 -10.83 3.96
CA GLU A 245 -19.03 -12.00 3.65
C GLU A 245 -18.80 -12.33 2.18
N ASN A 246 -18.48 -13.56 1.89
CA ASN A 246 -18.51 -14.02 0.52
C ASN A 246 -19.94 -14.52 0.23
N ALA A 247 -20.50 -14.13 -0.91
CA ALA A 247 -21.46 -15.03 -1.52
C ALA A 247 -20.75 -16.38 -1.72
N PRO A 248 -21.43 -17.52 -1.62
CA PRO A 248 -20.79 -18.81 -1.70
C PRO A 248 -19.81 -18.87 -2.87
N GLN A 249 -18.54 -19.18 -2.58
CA GLN A 249 -17.58 -19.45 -3.65
C GLN A 249 -17.91 -20.83 -4.18
N ILE A 250 -18.30 -20.89 -5.45
CA ILE A 250 -18.68 -22.14 -6.08
C ILE A 250 -17.49 -22.64 -6.90
N GLN A 251 -17.07 -23.88 -6.65
CA GLN A 251 -16.11 -24.60 -7.47
C GLN A 251 -16.77 -25.84 -8.05
N GLU A 252 -16.93 -25.86 -9.36
CA GLU A 252 -17.56 -26.99 -10.06
C GLU A 252 -16.54 -27.70 -10.93
N TYR A 253 -16.41 -29.00 -10.76
CA TYR A 253 -15.48 -29.85 -11.50
C TYR A 253 -16.24 -30.66 -12.56
N PHE A 254 -15.71 -30.68 -13.78
CA PHE A 254 -16.31 -31.35 -14.92
C PHE A 254 -15.29 -32.30 -15.55
N LEU A 255 -15.69 -33.54 -15.79
CA LEU A 255 -14.93 -34.44 -16.66
C LEU A 255 -15.01 -33.96 -18.12
N PRO A 256 -14.02 -34.26 -18.96
CA PRO A 256 -13.97 -33.78 -20.35
C PRO A 256 -15.20 -34.11 -21.19
N ALA A 257 -15.86 -35.26 -20.91
CA ALA A 257 -17.09 -35.66 -21.60
C ALA A 257 -18.31 -34.88 -21.17
N ASP A 258 -18.35 -34.34 -19.98
CA ASP A 258 -19.54 -33.77 -19.32
C ASP A 258 -19.62 -32.24 -19.39
N VAL A 259 -18.54 -31.56 -19.74
CA VAL A 259 -18.49 -30.08 -19.85
C VAL A 259 -19.59 -29.54 -20.77
N LYS A 260 -19.87 -30.22 -21.88
CA LYS A 260 -20.91 -29.80 -22.84
C LYS A 260 -22.31 -29.94 -22.31
N ASN A 261 -22.51 -30.78 -21.31
CA ASN A 261 -23.82 -31.08 -20.73
C ASN A 261 -24.06 -30.31 -19.42
N GLU A 262 -23.09 -29.48 -19.00
CA GLU A 262 -23.09 -28.74 -17.73
C GLU A 262 -23.34 -29.65 -16.50
N ALA A 263 -22.95 -30.92 -16.59
CA ALA A 263 -23.07 -31.90 -15.52
C ALA A 263 -21.71 -31.97 -14.76
N PHE A 264 -21.66 -31.40 -13.57
CA PHE A 264 -20.49 -31.52 -12.71
C PHE A 264 -20.41 -32.91 -12.06
N TYR A 265 -19.21 -33.41 -11.83
CA TYR A 265 -19.01 -34.64 -11.04
C TYR A 265 -18.73 -34.32 -9.57
N GLU A 266 -18.26 -33.13 -9.26
CA GLU A 266 -17.98 -32.64 -7.91
C GLU A 266 -18.21 -31.13 -7.84
N LYS A 267 -18.82 -30.68 -6.77
CA LYS A 267 -19.03 -29.27 -6.50
C LYS A 267 -18.62 -28.95 -5.06
N ILE A 268 -17.84 -27.92 -4.89
CA ILE A 268 -17.45 -27.40 -3.59
C ILE A 268 -18.05 -26.00 -3.43
N ASP A 269 -18.84 -25.81 -2.40
CA ASP A 269 -19.36 -24.52 -1.97
C ASP A 269 -18.56 -24.06 -0.74
N TRP A 270 -17.95 -22.89 -0.82
CA TRP A 270 -17.25 -22.25 0.30
C TRP A 270 -18.11 -21.11 0.83
N ASP A 271 -18.28 -21.07 2.16
CA ASP A 271 -18.91 -19.97 2.90
C ASP A 271 -17.86 -19.35 3.83
N ARG A 272 -17.50 -18.07 3.58
CA ARG A 272 -16.54 -17.33 4.38
C ARG A 272 -17.23 -16.23 5.14
N LYS A 273 -16.97 -16.17 6.43
CA LYS A 273 -17.28 -15.03 7.27
C LYS A 273 -16.02 -14.51 7.95
N GLU A 274 -15.79 -13.23 7.86
CA GLU A 274 -14.70 -12.54 8.53
C GLU A 274 -15.27 -11.32 9.23
N ASN A 275 -15.02 -11.21 10.54
CA ASN A 275 -15.30 -10.03 11.33
C ASN A 275 -13.96 -9.43 11.73
N ASN A 276 -13.83 -8.12 11.57
CA ASN A 276 -12.65 -7.37 11.92
C ASN A 276 -13.07 -6.13 12.68
N ASP A 277 -12.78 -6.06 13.97
CA ASP A 277 -13.04 -4.92 14.80
C ASP A 277 -11.76 -4.40 15.44
N GLY A 278 -11.73 -3.09 15.68
CA GLY A 278 -10.54 -2.53 16.29
C GLY A 278 -10.66 -1.06 16.62
N TRP A 279 -9.59 -0.56 17.20
CA TRP A 279 -9.45 0.84 17.55
C TRP A 279 -8.00 1.32 17.43
N GLU A 280 -7.86 2.59 17.15
CA GLU A 280 -6.60 3.32 17.20
C GLU A 280 -6.78 4.60 18.00
N PHE A 281 -5.83 4.86 18.89
CA PHE A 281 -5.69 6.13 19.60
C PHE A 281 -4.30 6.67 19.37
N GLY A 282 -4.20 7.86 18.77
CA GLY A 282 -2.94 8.52 18.51
C GLY A 282 -2.93 9.95 19.02
N GLY A 283 -1.75 10.47 19.25
CA GLY A 283 -1.62 11.88 19.60
C GLY A 283 -0.19 12.32 19.72
N ASP A 284 -0.02 13.63 19.71
CA ASP A 284 1.25 14.28 19.97
C ASP A 284 1.07 15.54 20.79
N TRP A 285 2.06 15.79 21.66
CA TRP A 285 2.23 17.04 22.38
C TRP A 285 3.55 17.66 21.98
N GLU A 286 3.48 18.93 21.53
CA GLU A 286 4.64 19.72 21.18
C GLU A 286 4.81 20.88 22.16
N HIS A 287 6.01 21.00 22.71
CA HIS A 287 6.42 22.13 23.54
C HIS A 287 7.51 22.93 22.87
N GLN A 288 7.26 24.20 22.64
CA GLN A 288 8.20 25.15 22.06
C GLN A 288 8.93 25.91 23.15
N PHE A 289 10.19 25.58 23.40
CA PHE A 289 11.02 26.30 24.39
C PHE A 289 11.27 27.73 23.92
N ASN A 290 11.59 27.89 22.63
CA ASN A 290 11.79 29.16 21.94
C ASN A 290 11.63 28.95 20.43
N LYS A 291 11.83 30.00 19.60
CA LYS A 291 11.68 29.92 18.14
C LYS A 291 12.58 28.89 17.45
N ALA A 292 13.66 28.47 18.10
CA ALA A 292 14.65 27.56 17.52
C ALA A 292 14.64 26.14 18.11
N ASN A 293 13.97 25.92 19.24
CA ASN A 293 14.03 24.65 19.94
C ASN A 293 12.63 24.19 20.33
N SER A 294 12.30 22.95 19.98
CA SER A 294 11.06 22.29 20.42
C SER A 294 11.33 20.85 20.88
N PHE A 295 10.42 20.37 21.68
CA PHE A 295 10.30 18.98 22.09
C PHE A 295 8.95 18.45 21.65
N LYS A 296 8.91 17.21 21.16
CA LYS A 296 7.68 16.55 20.75
C LYS A 296 7.62 15.14 21.34
N LEU A 297 6.52 14.85 21.99
CA LEU A 297 6.13 13.52 22.43
C LEU A 297 5.00 13.06 21.49
N ARG A 298 5.16 11.89 20.87
CA ARG A 298 4.14 11.24 20.05
C ARG A 298 3.86 9.84 20.57
N ALA A 299 2.59 9.45 20.59
CA ALA A 299 2.18 8.09 20.94
C ALA A 299 1.09 7.61 19.97
N VAL A 300 1.11 6.32 19.67
CA VAL A 300 0.04 5.60 18.94
C VAL A 300 -0.16 4.26 19.61
N PHE A 301 -1.43 3.89 19.81
CA PHE A 301 -1.88 2.63 20.34
C PHE A 301 -2.93 2.08 19.40
N THR A 302 -2.78 0.84 18.96
CA THR A 302 -3.75 0.14 18.11
C THR A 302 -4.06 -1.23 18.69
N LYS A 303 -5.29 -1.67 18.47
CA LYS A 303 -5.69 -3.06 18.67
C LYS A 303 -6.70 -3.42 17.59
N GLU A 304 -6.52 -4.60 17.01
CA GLU A 304 -7.37 -5.17 15.97
C GLU A 304 -7.63 -6.64 16.33
N ASN A 305 -8.87 -7.08 16.22
CA ASN A 305 -9.26 -8.48 16.35
C ASN A 305 -9.91 -8.90 15.03
N GLU A 306 -9.58 -10.08 14.58
CA GLU A 306 -10.13 -10.68 13.36
C GLU A 306 -10.52 -12.12 13.66
N ASP A 307 -11.79 -12.45 13.46
CA ASP A 307 -12.33 -13.77 13.56
C ASP A 307 -12.79 -14.21 12.17
N GLN A 308 -12.20 -15.26 11.62
CA GLN A 308 -12.52 -15.80 10.32
C GLN A 308 -12.96 -17.26 10.45
N GLU A 309 -14.07 -17.59 9.80
CA GLU A 309 -14.56 -18.95 9.65
C GLU A 309 -14.81 -19.23 8.17
N ASP A 310 -14.20 -20.28 7.65
CA ASP A 310 -14.41 -20.79 6.29
C ASP A 310 -14.96 -22.21 6.36
N LEU A 311 -16.15 -22.40 5.79
CA LEU A 311 -16.81 -23.69 5.70
C LEU A 311 -16.82 -24.14 4.24
N SER A 312 -16.31 -25.32 3.98
CA SER A 312 -16.37 -25.97 2.66
C SER A 312 -17.37 -27.12 2.70
N PHE A 313 -18.29 -27.13 1.75
CA PHE A 313 -19.27 -28.19 1.56
C PHE A 313 -18.99 -28.89 0.24
N LEU A 314 -18.65 -30.17 0.30
CA LEU A 314 -18.47 -31.01 -0.88
C LEU A 314 -19.79 -31.63 -1.24
N ASN A 315 -20.22 -31.47 -2.49
CA ASN A 315 -21.32 -32.17 -3.10
C ASN A 315 -20.77 -33.05 -4.22
N ASP A 316 -20.58 -34.33 -3.92
CA ASP A 316 -20.42 -35.31 -4.97
C ASP A 316 -21.82 -35.72 -5.47
N THR A 317 -21.93 -36.41 -6.58
CA THR A 317 -23.21 -36.76 -7.19
C THR A 317 -24.14 -37.59 -6.28
N VAL A 318 -23.72 -37.95 -5.07
CA VAL A 318 -24.44 -38.84 -4.13
C VAL A 318 -24.65 -38.20 -2.75
N ASN A 319 -23.70 -37.42 -2.24
CA ASN A 319 -23.70 -36.90 -0.85
C ASN A 319 -23.29 -35.44 -0.76
N LEU A 320 -23.94 -34.73 0.16
CA LEU A 320 -23.50 -33.40 0.62
C LEU A 320 -22.96 -33.51 2.05
N TYR A 321 -21.73 -33.11 2.29
CA TYR A 321 -21.12 -33.11 3.62
C TYR A 321 -20.09 -31.97 3.77
N ASN A 322 -19.79 -31.57 5.01
CA ASN A 322 -18.68 -30.69 5.28
C ASN A 322 -17.39 -31.39 4.88
N ASN A 323 -16.58 -30.72 4.08
CA ASN A 323 -15.30 -31.25 3.61
C ASN A 323 -14.14 -30.64 4.42
N ILE A 324 -14.15 -29.33 4.61
CA ILE A 324 -13.12 -28.59 5.32
C ILE A 324 -13.78 -27.54 6.22
N VAL A 325 -13.28 -27.42 7.43
CA VAL A 325 -13.57 -26.30 8.34
C VAL A 325 -12.24 -25.63 8.68
N GLU A 326 -12.12 -24.38 8.35
CA GLU A 326 -11.00 -23.54 8.71
C GLU A 326 -11.46 -22.43 9.67
N THR A 327 -10.78 -22.26 10.79
CA THR A 327 -10.97 -21.11 11.66
C THR A 327 -9.64 -20.39 11.87
N ASN A 328 -9.66 -19.06 11.93
CA ASN A 328 -8.49 -18.24 12.14
C ASN A 328 -8.88 -17.07 13.05
N ASP A 329 -8.53 -17.20 14.32
CA ASP A 329 -8.73 -16.18 15.34
C ASP A 329 -7.43 -15.41 15.52
N ARG A 330 -7.47 -14.09 15.38
CA ARG A 330 -6.29 -13.22 15.36
C ARG A 330 -6.54 -11.96 16.18
N SER A 331 -5.59 -11.62 17.04
CA SER A 331 -5.55 -10.34 17.74
C SER A 331 -4.18 -9.69 17.55
N GLU A 332 -4.15 -8.48 17.01
CA GLU A 332 -2.91 -7.71 16.80
C GLU A 332 -2.94 -6.43 17.62
N SER A 333 -1.87 -6.11 18.34
CA SER A 333 -1.72 -4.86 19.04
C SER A 333 -0.37 -4.20 18.76
N GLU A 334 -0.38 -2.85 18.72
CA GLU A 334 0.84 -2.07 18.60
C GLU A 334 0.81 -0.88 19.54
N ARG A 335 1.96 -0.58 20.17
CA ARG A 335 2.15 0.56 21.08
C ARG A 335 3.44 1.26 20.71
N ILE A 336 3.37 2.49 20.22
CA ILE A 336 4.56 3.26 19.84
C ILE A 336 4.60 4.54 20.63
N ILE A 337 5.77 4.83 21.20
CA ILE A 337 6.08 6.11 21.87
C ILE A 337 7.35 6.67 21.27
N ARG A 338 7.31 7.92 20.82
CA ARG A 338 8.47 8.62 20.24
C ARG A 338 8.68 9.96 20.91
N LEU A 339 9.91 10.19 21.33
CA LEU A 339 10.39 11.44 21.86
C LEU A 339 11.34 12.08 20.85
N SER A 340 11.16 13.34 20.47
CA SER A 340 12.06 14.05 19.59
C SER A 340 12.36 15.46 20.09
N PHE A 341 13.62 15.84 19.97
CA PHE A 341 14.12 17.17 20.19
C PHE A 341 14.54 17.78 18.87
N ASN A 342 14.03 18.95 18.58
CA ASN A 342 14.25 19.67 17.34
C ASN A 342 15.01 20.97 17.63
N LYS A 343 16.06 21.24 16.85
CA LYS A 343 16.86 22.43 17.00
C LYS A 343 17.18 23.07 15.66
N GLN A 344 16.61 24.23 15.43
CA GLN A 344 17.00 25.06 14.30
C GLN A 344 18.34 25.71 14.56
N ARG A 345 19.25 25.62 13.60
CA ARG A 345 20.60 26.22 13.66
C ARG A 345 20.63 27.50 12.86
N SER A 346 21.58 28.39 13.21
CA SER A 346 21.95 29.52 12.37
C SER A 346 22.37 29.03 10.97
N LYS A 347 22.07 29.79 9.93
CA LYS A 347 22.35 29.44 8.53
C LYS A 347 21.43 28.32 7.94
N GLY A 348 20.26 28.11 8.51
CA GLY A 348 19.22 27.20 7.92
C GLY A 348 19.48 25.71 8.14
N GLY A 349 20.32 25.32 9.08
CA GLY A 349 20.48 23.94 9.51
C GLY A 349 19.37 23.53 10.49
N TYR A 350 19.01 22.24 10.49
CA TYR A 350 18.00 21.65 11.37
C TYR A 350 18.51 20.32 11.92
N LEU A 351 18.54 20.20 13.23
CA LEU A 351 18.96 19.01 13.95
C LEU A 351 17.76 18.39 14.65
N GLU A 352 17.50 17.11 14.41
CA GLU A 352 16.55 16.30 15.14
C GLU A 352 17.27 15.12 15.78
N TYR A 353 16.94 14.82 17.03
CA TYR A 353 17.41 13.61 17.71
C TYR A 353 16.37 13.14 18.71
N GLY A 354 16.41 11.86 19.03
CA GLY A 354 15.43 11.32 19.93
C GLY A 354 15.48 9.81 20.09
N PHE A 355 14.38 9.29 20.56
CA PHE A 355 14.21 7.89 20.89
C PHE A 355 12.79 7.44 20.57
N GLU A 356 12.65 6.23 20.05
CA GLU A 356 11.37 5.56 19.78
C GLU A 356 11.36 4.19 20.43
N SER A 357 10.26 3.84 21.10
CA SER A 357 9.95 2.52 21.60
C SER A 357 8.68 2.04 20.89
N ALA A 358 8.70 0.82 20.40
CA ALA A 358 7.54 0.15 19.82
C ALA A 358 7.42 -1.26 20.40
N TYR A 359 6.22 -1.63 20.79
CA TYR A 359 5.83 -2.98 21.15
C TYR A 359 4.76 -3.44 20.17
N ASN A 360 4.97 -4.59 19.54
CA ASN A 360 4.04 -5.23 18.63
C ASN A 360 3.73 -6.64 19.15
N GLU A 361 2.49 -7.06 19.02
CA GLU A 361 2.02 -8.37 19.48
C GLU A 361 1.00 -8.90 18.46
N LEU A 362 1.15 -10.16 18.09
CA LEU A 362 0.18 -10.96 17.37
C LEU A 362 -0.12 -12.20 18.21
N ASP A 363 -1.37 -12.38 18.59
CA ASP A 363 -1.90 -13.64 19.10
C ASP A 363 -2.76 -14.27 18.00
N ARG A 364 -2.49 -15.53 17.66
CA ARG A 364 -3.18 -16.21 16.57
C ARG A 364 -3.40 -17.68 16.87
N THR A 365 -4.63 -18.14 16.56
CA THR A 365 -4.99 -19.57 16.57
C THR A 365 -5.61 -19.92 15.23
N PHE A 366 -5.03 -20.90 14.55
CA PHE A 366 -5.47 -21.40 13.26
C PHE A 366 -5.84 -22.88 13.39
N ASN A 367 -7.02 -23.27 12.92
CA ASN A 367 -7.44 -24.66 12.91
C ASN A 367 -7.89 -25.03 11.49
N LEU A 368 -7.49 -26.23 11.05
CA LEU A 368 -7.87 -26.81 9.78
C LEU A 368 -8.31 -28.26 10.01
N ILE A 369 -9.58 -28.54 9.81
CA ILE A 369 -10.19 -29.85 10.05
C ILE A 369 -10.76 -30.38 8.75
N TYR A 370 -10.40 -31.60 8.40
CA TYR A 370 -10.98 -32.32 7.26
C TYR A 370 -12.09 -33.26 7.73
N PHE A 371 -13.10 -33.45 6.91
CA PHE A 371 -14.21 -34.39 7.16
C PHE A 371 -14.32 -35.35 5.97
N ASP A 372 -14.57 -36.61 6.27
CA ASP A 372 -14.96 -37.59 5.25
C ASP A 372 -16.48 -37.59 5.00
N SER A 373 -16.93 -38.38 4.01
CA SER A 373 -18.36 -38.53 3.68
C SER A 373 -19.23 -39.10 4.81
N ASN A 374 -18.63 -39.63 5.87
CA ASN A 374 -19.32 -40.14 7.06
C ASN A 374 -19.26 -39.12 8.23
N SER A 375 -18.79 -37.89 7.97
CA SER A 375 -18.54 -36.84 8.95
C SER A 375 -17.49 -37.22 10.03
N ASN A 376 -16.61 -38.16 9.72
CA ASN A 376 -15.45 -38.40 10.61
C ASN A 376 -14.43 -37.30 10.41
N GLN A 377 -13.95 -36.76 11.53
CA GLN A 377 -12.90 -35.74 11.53
C GLN A 377 -11.53 -36.37 11.33
N THR A 378 -10.70 -35.69 10.53
CA THR A 378 -9.28 -35.96 10.41
C THR A 378 -8.54 -34.64 10.61
N ASP A 379 -7.63 -34.63 11.56
CA ASP A 379 -6.75 -33.48 11.81
C ASP A 379 -5.82 -33.28 10.58
N SER A 380 -5.56 -32.02 10.25
CA SER A 380 -4.63 -31.64 9.18
C SER A 380 -3.19 -32.10 9.42
N GLY A 381 -2.84 -32.44 10.67
CA GLY A 381 -1.47 -32.75 11.09
C GLY A 381 -0.52 -31.55 11.06
N LEU A 382 -1.04 -30.33 10.93
CA LEU A 382 -0.26 -29.12 10.97
C LEU A 382 0.35 -28.89 12.34
N LEU A 383 1.61 -28.45 12.33
CA LEU A 383 2.32 -28.00 13.53
C LEU A 383 2.37 -26.47 13.56
N ASN A 384 2.59 -25.92 14.77
CA ASN A 384 2.75 -24.48 14.96
C ASN A 384 1.52 -23.69 14.46
N THR A 385 0.34 -24.08 14.92
CA THR A 385 -0.94 -23.49 14.52
C THR A 385 -1.45 -22.46 15.52
N SER A 386 -0.89 -22.41 16.74
CA SER A 386 -1.27 -21.47 17.78
C SER A 386 -0.05 -20.85 18.45
N GLY A 387 -0.09 -19.56 18.66
CA GLY A 387 0.98 -18.86 19.38
C GLY A 387 0.83 -17.35 19.40
N THR A 388 1.62 -16.77 20.30
CA THR A 388 1.80 -15.33 20.43
C THR A 388 3.18 -14.95 19.94
N VAL A 389 3.26 -13.98 19.01
CA VAL A 389 4.50 -13.39 18.51
C VAL A 389 4.60 -11.96 18.99
N GLU A 390 5.68 -11.61 19.66
CA GLU A 390 5.91 -10.29 20.25
C GLU A 390 7.19 -9.68 19.69
N GLU A 391 7.23 -8.37 19.54
CA GLU A 391 8.44 -7.59 19.26
C GLU A 391 8.55 -6.41 20.19
N ASP A 392 9.64 -6.38 20.96
CA ASP A 392 10.11 -5.21 21.67
C ASP A 392 11.18 -4.52 20.83
N ARG A 393 10.94 -3.27 20.41
CA ARG A 393 11.85 -2.51 19.54
C ARG A 393 12.15 -1.14 20.12
N TYR A 394 13.42 -0.79 20.09
CA TYR A 394 13.94 0.50 20.54
C TYR A 394 14.84 1.11 19.46
N GLU A 395 14.63 2.38 19.15
CA GLU A 395 15.42 3.09 18.14
C GLU A 395 15.90 4.43 18.68
N ALA A 396 17.21 4.64 18.76
CA ALA A 396 17.81 5.95 18.91
C ALA A 396 18.11 6.55 17.54
N PHE A 397 17.81 7.84 17.33
CA PHE A 397 17.97 8.47 16.03
C PHE A 397 18.57 9.87 16.15
N LEU A 398 19.35 10.22 15.12
CA LEU A 398 19.95 11.52 14.92
C LEU A 398 19.87 11.89 13.45
N SER A 399 19.38 13.08 13.12
CA SER A 399 19.33 13.60 11.75
C SER A 399 19.76 15.07 11.73
N TYR A 400 20.60 15.41 10.76
CA TYR A 400 21.06 16.79 10.54
C TYR A 400 20.85 17.18 9.08
N ASN A 401 19.92 18.11 8.86
CA ASN A 401 19.62 18.70 7.57
C ASN A 401 20.23 20.08 7.48
N PHE A 402 21.01 20.36 6.44
CA PHE A 402 21.71 21.65 6.28
C PHE A 402 21.91 22.04 4.81
N PRO A 403 21.92 23.33 4.49
CA PRO A 403 22.31 23.80 3.18
C PRO A 403 23.85 23.71 3.05
N PHE A 404 24.31 22.76 2.21
CA PHE A 404 25.74 22.66 1.87
C PHE A 404 26.20 23.85 1.00
N THR A 405 25.32 24.21 0.04
CA THR A 405 25.43 25.46 -0.75
C THR A 405 24.06 26.10 -0.89
N LYS A 406 23.96 27.25 -1.58
CA LYS A 406 22.64 27.82 -1.92
C LYS A 406 21.78 26.91 -2.79
N LYS A 407 22.37 25.98 -3.55
CA LYS A 407 21.69 25.07 -4.48
C LYS A 407 21.67 23.61 -4.01
N ILE A 408 22.46 23.28 -3.00
CA ILE A 408 22.60 21.91 -2.51
C ILE A 408 22.21 21.89 -1.04
N ARG A 409 21.23 21.06 -0.72
CA ARG A 409 20.82 20.72 0.63
C ARG A 409 21.17 19.26 0.91
N THR A 410 21.69 18.98 2.08
CA THR A 410 22.13 17.64 2.48
C THR A 410 21.46 17.27 3.80
N GLU A 411 21.01 16.04 3.90
CA GLU A 411 20.59 15.42 5.16
C GLU A 411 21.49 14.22 5.45
N LEU A 412 21.98 14.15 6.67
CA LEU A 412 22.69 13.02 7.22
C LEU A 412 21.85 12.47 8.38
N ALA A 413 21.52 11.20 8.32
CA ALA A 413 20.79 10.55 9.39
C ALA A 413 21.50 9.26 9.81
N LEU A 414 21.43 8.95 11.09
CA LEU A 414 21.93 7.72 11.68
C LEU A 414 20.93 7.25 12.73
N ASN A 415 20.39 6.05 12.51
CA ASN A 415 19.56 5.40 13.49
C ASN A 415 20.26 4.13 13.97
N TYR A 416 20.07 3.83 15.23
CA TYR A 416 20.46 2.55 15.82
C TYR A 416 19.22 1.89 16.41
N GLU A 417 18.90 0.71 15.89
CA GLU A 417 17.77 -0.10 16.32
C GLU A 417 18.28 -1.32 17.09
N TRP A 418 17.63 -1.60 18.20
CA TRP A 418 17.68 -2.86 18.91
C TRP A 418 16.27 -3.41 19.02
N SER A 419 16.09 -4.69 18.69
CA SER A 419 14.81 -5.37 18.84
C SER A 419 15.00 -6.80 19.34
N GLU A 420 14.00 -7.28 20.06
CA GLU A 420 13.83 -8.67 20.44
C GLU A 420 12.49 -9.15 19.88
N ILE A 421 12.52 -10.28 19.17
CA ILE A 421 11.31 -10.95 18.66
C ILE A 421 11.24 -12.28 19.38
N SER A 422 10.09 -12.53 20.01
CA SER A 422 9.80 -13.77 20.72
C SER A 422 8.51 -14.39 20.22
N GLN A 423 8.47 -15.71 20.23
CA GLN A 423 7.28 -16.53 19.99
C GLN A 423 7.07 -17.45 21.20
N SER A 424 5.81 -17.61 21.59
CA SER A 424 5.36 -18.57 22.61
C SER A 424 4.11 -19.29 22.13
N GLY A 425 3.74 -20.39 22.77
CA GLY A 425 2.66 -21.28 22.35
C GLY A 425 3.20 -22.63 21.88
N ASP A 426 2.80 -23.09 20.70
CA ASP A 426 3.27 -24.38 20.13
C ASP A 426 4.79 -24.41 19.92
N VAL A 427 5.38 -23.25 19.64
CA VAL A 427 6.84 -23.06 19.54
C VAL A 427 7.26 -21.96 20.50
N THR A 428 8.40 -22.15 21.17
CA THR A 428 8.98 -21.12 22.04
C THR A 428 10.38 -20.76 21.53
N LEU A 429 10.56 -19.49 21.11
CA LEU A 429 11.84 -18.99 20.61
C LEU A 429 11.94 -17.48 20.92
N SER A 430 13.14 -17.00 21.25
CA SER A 430 13.43 -15.56 21.35
C SER A 430 14.74 -15.22 20.67
N ARG A 431 14.80 -14.09 19.97
CA ARG A 431 15.99 -13.63 19.25
C ARG A 431 16.15 -12.13 19.30
N GLU A 432 17.38 -11.69 19.50
CA GLU A 432 17.77 -10.27 19.48
C GLU A 432 18.35 -9.87 18.11
N PHE A 433 18.04 -8.64 17.71
CA PHE A 433 18.57 -8.02 16.49
C PHE A 433 19.10 -6.62 16.78
N LYS A 434 20.18 -6.24 16.09
CA LYS A 434 20.82 -4.92 16.25
C LYS A 434 21.21 -4.37 14.89
N TYR A 435 20.73 -3.17 14.56
CA TYR A 435 20.93 -2.59 13.23
C TYR A 435 21.37 -1.13 13.31
N TRP A 436 22.43 -0.82 12.56
CA TRP A 436 22.79 0.54 12.19
C TRP A 436 22.12 0.88 10.86
N LYS A 437 21.38 1.99 10.80
CA LYS A 437 20.62 2.46 9.64
C LYS A 437 21.10 3.87 9.24
N PRO A 438 22.29 4.00 8.62
CA PRO A 438 22.76 5.27 8.08
C PRO A 438 21.96 5.67 6.84
N ARG A 439 21.74 6.99 6.66
CA ARG A 439 21.16 7.57 5.45
C ARG A 439 21.85 8.88 5.10
N ILE A 440 22.07 9.06 3.80
CA ILE A 440 22.55 10.32 3.21
C ILE A 440 21.57 10.69 2.10
N ASP A 441 21.05 11.91 2.14
CA ASP A 441 20.16 12.45 1.11
C ASP A 441 20.76 13.79 0.62
N ILE A 442 20.97 13.93 -0.69
CA ILE A 442 21.52 15.11 -1.33
C ILE A 442 20.53 15.60 -2.36
N LYS A 443 20.06 16.82 -2.20
CA LYS A 443 19.17 17.53 -3.10
C LYS A 443 19.92 18.65 -3.77
N TRP A 444 19.90 18.67 -5.11
CA TRP A 444 20.57 19.67 -5.91
C TRP A 444 19.61 20.37 -6.88
N ASP A 445 19.25 21.61 -6.57
CA ASP A 445 18.46 22.51 -7.42
C ASP A 445 19.40 23.22 -8.40
N TYR A 446 19.83 22.53 -9.47
CA TYR A 446 20.82 23.06 -10.40
C TYR A 446 20.25 24.10 -11.36
N LYS A 447 18.94 24.08 -11.62
CA LYS A 447 18.17 25.12 -12.30
C LYS A 447 16.85 25.38 -11.58
N LYS A 448 16.24 26.54 -11.79
CA LYS A 448 14.95 26.95 -11.16
C LYS A 448 13.85 25.89 -11.28
N ASN A 449 13.81 25.16 -12.40
CA ASN A 449 12.79 24.17 -12.71
C ASN A 449 13.32 22.75 -12.84
N ARG A 450 14.52 22.47 -12.33
CA ARG A 450 15.15 21.14 -12.42
C ARG A 450 15.89 20.80 -11.13
N GLN A 451 15.63 19.61 -10.65
CA GLN A 451 16.21 19.11 -9.41
C GLN A 451 16.77 17.70 -9.63
N ILE A 452 17.92 17.43 -9.05
CA ILE A 452 18.46 16.08 -8.89
C ILE A 452 18.48 15.76 -7.41
N ARG A 453 18.16 14.53 -7.08
CA ARG A 453 18.20 13.99 -5.75
C ARG A 453 18.90 12.64 -5.74
N LEU A 454 19.81 12.46 -4.82
CA LEU A 454 20.55 11.24 -4.57
C LEU A 454 20.34 10.83 -3.12
N SER A 455 19.92 9.60 -2.90
CA SER A 455 19.77 9.01 -1.58
C SER A 455 20.52 7.69 -1.51
N LEU A 456 21.26 7.48 -0.44
CA LEU A 456 21.86 6.20 -0.06
C LEU A 456 21.43 5.89 1.37
N GLU A 457 20.82 4.73 1.56
CA GLU A 457 20.35 4.33 2.88
C GLU A 457 20.52 2.83 3.12
N ARG A 458 20.64 2.46 4.39
CA ARG A 458 20.47 1.09 4.84
C ARG A 458 19.12 0.96 5.53
N SER A 459 18.24 0.14 4.95
CA SER A 459 16.90 -0.15 5.46
C SER A 459 16.84 -1.52 6.13
N VAL A 460 15.84 -1.70 7.00
CA VAL A 460 15.50 -2.96 7.67
C VAL A 460 14.01 -3.21 7.44
N GLY A 461 13.67 -4.38 6.90
CA GLY A 461 12.30 -4.79 6.61
C GLY A 461 11.49 -5.07 7.87
N GLN A 462 10.17 -4.91 7.78
CA GLN A 462 9.22 -5.39 8.79
C GLN A 462 8.94 -6.86 8.51
N ILE A 463 9.06 -7.71 9.52
CA ILE A 463 8.60 -9.10 9.44
C ILE A 463 7.06 -9.11 9.54
N ASN A 464 6.43 -9.97 8.76
CA ASN A 464 5.04 -10.31 8.96
C ASN A 464 4.94 -11.40 10.02
N PHE A 465 4.27 -11.11 11.13
CA PHE A 465 4.13 -12.08 12.23
C PHE A 465 3.25 -13.27 11.86
N ASP A 466 2.36 -13.12 10.87
CA ASP A 466 1.58 -14.23 10.34
C ASP A 466 2.46 -15.35 9.78
N ASP A 467 3.68 -15.03 9.27
CA ASP A 467 4.59 -16.01 8.71
C ASP A 467 5.28 -16.89 9.77
N PHE A 468 5.12 -16.58 11.06
CA PHE A 468 5.58 -17.41 12.16
C PHE A 468 4.66 -18.60 12.47
N ILE A 469 3.39 -18.50 12.05
CA ILE A 469 2.32 -19.46 12.36
C ILE A 469 1.82 -20.09 11.06
N SER A 470 1.50 -21.38 11.09
CA SER A 470 1.03 -22.12 9.92
C SER A 470 -0.34 -21.62 9.43
N SER A 471 -0.59 -21.77 8.15
CA SER A 471 -1.83 -21.33 7.50
C SER A 471 -2.16 -22.22 6.29
N TYR A 472 -3.38 -22.06 5.78
CA TYR A 472 -3.83 -22.68 4.54
C TYR A 472 -4.14 -21.62 3.49
N ASP A 473 -3.67 -21.82 2.28
CA ASP A 473 -3.99 -20.96 1.14
C ASP A 473 -5.08 -21.64 0.30
N GLN A 474 -6.31 -21.18 0.44
CA GLN A 474 -7.45 -21.72 -0.29
C GLN A 474 -7.35 -21.55 -1.80
N PHE A 475 -6.68 -20.49 -2.26
CA PHE A 475 -6.52 -20.25 -3.68
C PHE A 475 -5.54 -21.23 -4.33
N GLU A 476 -4.44 -21.47 -3.65
CA GLU A 476 -3.41 -22.41 -4.09
C GLU A 476 -3.71 -23.84 -3.61
N GLU A 477 -4.66 -24.01 -2.70
CA GLU A 477 -5.02 -25.28 -2.03
C GLU A 477 -3.78 -25.92 -1.37
N THR A 478 -2.95 -25.08 -0.75
CA THR A 478 -1.67 -25.48 -0.17
C THR A 478 -1.54 -25.08 1.28
N ILE A 479 -0.93 -25.95 2.05
CA ILE A 479 -0.49 -25.70 3.41
C ILE A 479 0.79 -24.88 3.38
N ARG A 480 0.88 -23.87 4.24
CA ARG A 480 2.09 -23.11 4.53
C ARG A 480 2.47 -23.32 5.98
N THR A 481 3.68 -23.83 6.22
CA THR A 481 4.18 -23.96 7.58
C THR A 481 4.73 -22.65 8.10
N GLY A 482 4.50 -22.33 9.37
CA GLY A 482 5.07 -21.19 10.05
C GLY A 482 6.58 -21.33 10.24
N ASN A 483 7.29 -20.21 10.22
CA ASN A 483 8.74 -20.16 10.36
C ASN A 483 9.19 -19.31 11.55
N PRO A 484 9.47 -19.92 12.70
CA PRO A 484 9.97 -19.17 13.84
C PRO A 484 11.39 -18.60 13.64
N ASP A 485 12.14 -19.08 12.63
CA ASP A 485 13.50 -18.64 12.31
C ASP A 485 13.57 -17.43 11.38
N LEU A 486 12.44 -16.84 11.03
CA LEU A 486 12.36 -15.69 10.13
C LEU A 486 13.07 -14.45 10.73
N LYS A 487 13.87 -13.74 9.91
CA LYS A 487 14.64 -12.54 10.32
C LYS A 487 14.23 -11.34 9.49
N PRO A 488 14.32 -10.12 10.05
CA PRO A 488 14.21 -8.91 9.22
C PRO A 488 15.25 -8.91 8.09
N GLU A 489 14.81 -8.74 6.84
CA GLU A 489 15.75 -8.52 5.74
C GLU A 489 16.38 -7.12 5.86
N THR A 490 17.60 -6.96 5.38
CA THR A 490 18.26 -5.65 5.32
C THR A 490 18.67 -5.30 3.91
N ALA A 491 18.60 -4.03 3.54
CA ALA A 491 18.99 -3.61 2.21
C ALA A 491 19.81 -2.33 2.22
N TRP A 492 20.84 -2.29 1.36
CA TRP A 492 21.48 -1.05 0.93
C TRP A 492 20.80 -0.56 -0.34
N GLU A 493 20.24 0.64 -0.30
CA GLU A 493 19.48 1.22 -1.40
C GLU A 493 20.13 2.52 -1.88
N LEU A 494 20.42 2.59 -3.17
CA LEU A 494 20.81 3.80 -3.85
C LEU A 494 19.67 4.26 -4.74
N LYS A 495 19.17 5.47 -4.51
CA LYS A 495 18.08 6.10 -5.27
C LYS A 495 18.61 7.35 -5.96
N LEU A 496 18.29 7.49 -7.24
CA LEU A 496 18.54 8.69 -8.03
C LEU A 496 17.22 9.17 -8.61
N GLU A 497 16.89 10.42 -8.38
CA GLU A 497 15.70 11.06 -8.94
C GLU A 497 16.08 12.33 -9.69
N HIS A 498 15.50 12.52 -10.88
CA HIS A 498 15.62 13.73 -11.65
C HIS A 498 14.25 14.27 -12.01
N GLU A 499 13.94 15.48 -11.57
CA GLU A 499 12.68 16.16 -11.78
C GLU A 499 12.81 17.33 -12.73
N TRP A 500 11.89 17.40 -13.70
CA TRP A 500 11.67 18.54 -14.60
C TRP A 500 10.29 19.14 -14.36
N ARG A 501 10.25 20.41 -13.99
CA ARG A 501 9.04 21.23 -13.89
C ARG A 501 8.88 22.02 -15.18
N LEU A 502 7.76 21.83 -15.85
CA LEU A 502 7.47 22.54 -17.09
C LEU A 502 7.04 23.99 -16.75
N PRO A 503 7.42 24.98 -17.58
CA PRO A 503 7.07 26.38 -17.32
C PRO A 503 5.56 26.59 -17.39
N ASN A 504 5.08 27.69 -16.75
CA ASN A 504 3.68 28.11 -16.73
C ASN A 504 2.71 27.03 -16.20
N ASP A 505 3.09 26.37 -15.11
CA ASP A 505 2.34 25.24 -14.52
C ASP A 505 2.06 24.11 -15.54
N GLY A 506 2.91 23.99 -16.56
CA GLY A 506 2.75 23.04 -17.66
C GLY A 506 2.83 21.58 -17.22
N GLY A 507 3.29 21.31 -16.00
CA GLY A 507 3.36 19.96 -15.44
C GLY A 507 4.73 19.61 -14.86
N VAL A 508 4.87 18.33 -14.52
CA VAL A 508 6.10 17.75 -13.93
C VAL A 508 6.38 16.40 -14.59
N VAL A 509 7.64 16.13 -14.84
CA VAL A 509 8.14 14.83 -15.27
C VAL A 509 9.27 14.43 -14.34
N THR A 510 9.24 13.22 -13.83
CA THR A 510 10.23 12.68 -12.90
C THR A 510 10.77 11.35 -13.41
N LEU A 511 12.09 11.24 -13.50
CA LEU A 511 12.80 9.99 -13.76
C LEU A 511 13.46 9.51 -12.48
N LYS A 512 13.24 8.22 -12.14
CA LYS A 512 13.77 7.61 -10.92
C LYS A 512 14.56 6.36 -11.27
N GLY A 513 15.70 6.17 -10.59
CA GLY A 513 16.50 4.97 -10.62
C GLY A 513 16.67 4.41 -9.20
N LEU A 514 16.61 3.10 -9.06
CA LEU A 514 16.89 2.38 -7.82
C LEU A 514 17.87 1.25 -8.10
N ALA A 515 18.85 1.09 -7.22
CA ALA A 515 19.68 -0.10 -7.13
C ALA A 515 19.74 -0.53 -5.66
N SER A 516 19.47 -1.80 -5.40
CA SER A 516 19.43 -2.34 -4.04
C SER A 516 20.15 -3.68 -3.97
N GLU A 517 20.94 -3.86 -2.92
CA GLU A 517 21.52 -5.13 -2.49
C GLU A 517 20.84 -5.54 -1.19
N ILE A 518 20.22 -6.72 -1.17
CA ILE A 518 19.36 -7.19 -0.10
C ILE A 518 20.02 -8.41 0.55
N ASP A 519 20.18 -8.37 1.86
CA ASP A 519 20.62 -9.51 2.67
C ASP A 519 19.42 -10.18 3.32
N GLY A 520 19.25 -11.48 3.05
CA GLY A 520 18.15 -12.30 3.51
C GLY A 520 16.77 -11.90 2.97
N PRO A 521 16.59 -11.73 1.64
CA PRO A 521 15.27 -11.41 1.11
C PRO A 521 14.27 -12.50 1.49
N VAL A 522 13.07 -12.08 1.88
CA VAL A 522 12.00 -12.96 2.36
C VAL A 522 11.20 -13.48 1.17
N ASP A 523 11.16 -14.81 0.99
CA ASP A 523 10.43 -15.48 -0.09
C ASP A 523 10.12 -16.93 0.31
N ARG A 524 9.51 -17.70 -0.57
CA ARG A 524 9.12 -19.09 -0.33
C ARG A 524 10.30 -20.05 -0.39
N LEU A 525 10.37 -20.94 0.59
CA LEU A 525 11.37 -22.01 0.68
C LEU A 525 10.78 -23.25 1.38
N PRO A 526 11.42 -24.44 1.26
CA PRO A 526 10.98 -25.63 1.98
C PRO A 526 11.33 -25.51 3.46
N ILE A 527 10.35 -25.77 4.33
CA ILE A 527 10.48 -25.86 5.77
C ILE A 527 9.75 -27.11 6.23
N ASP A 528 10.43 -28.03 6.90
CA ASP A 528 9.87 -29.27 7.45
C ASP A 528 9.00 -30.09 6.46
N GLY A 529 9.37 -30.07 5.18
CA GLY A 529 8.66 -30.82 4.12
C GLY A 529 7.47 -30.10 3.53
N PHE A 530 7.18 -28.86 3.93
CA PHE A 530 6.13 -28.02 3.38
C PHE A 530 6.70 -26.72 2.76
N ALA A 531 5.87 -25.99 2.05
CA ALA A 531 6.20 -24.64 1.65
C ALA A 531 6.02 -23.69 2.85
N GLY A 532 7.00 -22.82 3.06
CA GLY A 532 6.94 -21.77 4.10
C GLY A 532 7.60 -20.49 3.62
N ILE A 533 7.49 -19.43 4.40
CA ILE A 533 8.15 -18.15 4.14
C ILE A 533 9.44 -18.09 4.95
N GLY A 534 10.54 -17.67 4.32
CA GLY A 534 11.82 -17.56 5.02
C GLY A 534 12.85 -16.71 4.27
N ASN A 535 14.02 -16.57 4.90
CA ASN A 535 15.09 -15.76 4.34
C ASN A 535 15.92 -16.57 3.34
N LEU A 536 16.02 -16.07 2.13
CA LEU A 536 16.97 -16.55 1.13
C LEU A 536 18.35 -15.93 1.39
N GLY A 537 19.37 -16.30 0.64
CA GLY A 537 20.72 -15.73 0.76
C GLY A 537 20.77 -14.23 0.49
N SER A 538 21.55 -13.80 -0.49
CA SER A 538 21.56 -12.41 -0.95
C SER A 538 20.74 -12.24 -2.21
N GLY A 539 20.12 -11.06 -2.36
CA GLY A 539 19.35 -10.67 -3.54
C GLY A 539 19.72 -9.30 -4.05
N GLU A 540 19.39 -9.02 -5.30
CA GLU A 540 19.59 -7.73 -5.93
C GLU A 540 18.29 -7.22 -6.53
N ARG A 541 18.13 -5.89 -6.57
CA ARG A 541 17.05 -5.23 -7.28
C ARG A 541 17.54 -4.00 -8.01
N THR A 542 17.05 -3.81 -9.23
CA THR A 542 17.23 -2.58 -10.00
C THR A 542 15.90 -2.13 -10.58
N GLN A 543 15.67 -0.81 -10.62
CA GLN A 543 14.46 -0.23 -11.20
C GLN A 543 14.78 1.07 -11.93
N ALA A 544 14.13 1.27 -13.08
CA ALA A 544 14.01 2.56 -13.75
C ALA A 544 12.51 2.90 -13.86
N ARG A 545 12.14 4.10 -13.43
CA ARG A 545 10.74 4.54 -13.42
C ARG A 545 10.63 5.97 -13.95
N ILE A 546 9.59 6.23 -14.71
CA ILE A 546 9.18 7.55 -15.16
C ILE A 546 7.75 7.84 -14.71
N ASP A 547 7.55 9.01 -14.13
CA ASP A 547 6.24 9.54 -13.76
C ASP A 547 6.06 10.92 -14.38
N GLY A 548 4.87 11.23 -14.83
CA GLY A 548 4.61 12.57 -15.38
C GLY A 548 3.15 12.96 -15.40
N SER A 549 2.97 14.27 -15.33
CA SER A 549 1.68 14.95 -15.49
C SER A 549 1.93 16.22 -16.31
N ILE A 550 1.34 16.31 -17.49
CA ILE A 550 1.58 17.38 -18.46
C ILE A 550 0.23 17.99 -18.85
N ARG A 551 0.10 19.32 -18.75
CA ARG A 551 -1.06 20.05 -19.27
C ARG A 551 -1.02 20.07 -20.80
N ILE A 552 -2.10 19.65 -21.41
CA ILE A 552 -2.25 19.57 -22.87
C ILE A 552 -3.25 20.60 -23.39
N ASN A 553 -3.32 21.78 -22.76
CA ASN A 553 -4.31 22.84 -23.06
C ASN A 553 -4.35 23.26 -24.55
N LYS A 554 -3.25 23.10 -25.29
CA LYS A 554 -3.22 23.38 -26.74
C LYS A 554 -4.00 22.36 -27.58
N LEU A 555 -4.15 21.12 -27.08
CA LEU A 555 -4.87 20.04 -27.74
C LEU A 555 -6.27 19.87 -27.14
N LEU A 556 -6.37 20.02 -25.80
CA LEU A 556 -7.58 19.83 -25.02
C LEU A 556 -7.57 20.86 -23.89
N GLU A 557 -8.39 21.90 -24.00
CA GLU A 557 -8.47 22.95 -22.98
C GLU A 557 -8.89 22.35 -21.64
N GLY A 558 -8.16 22.67 -20.56
CA GLY A 558 -8.32 22.01 -19.24
C GLY A 558 -7.81 20.57 -19.19
N GLY A 559 -7.18 20.10 -20.26
CA GLY A 559 -6.67 18.73 -20.38
C GLY A 559 -5.34 18.52 -19.66
N VAL A 560 -5.20 17.35 -19.04
CA VAL A 560 -3.98 16.86 -18.40
C VAL A 560 -3.72 15.45 -18.88
N PHE A 561 -2.54 15.20 -19.43
CA PHE A 561 -2.02 13.88 -19.74
C PHE A 561 -1.15 13.40 -18.59
N ARG A 562 -1.44 12.20 -18.07
CA ARG A 562 -0.71 11.54 -16.99
C ARG A 562 -0.12 10.24 -17.48
N PHE A 563 1.07 9.93 -17.02
CA PHE A 563 1.72 8.67 -17.33
C PHE A 563 2.61 8.22 -16.17
N MET A 564 2.74 6.93 -16.03
CA MET A 564 3.67 6.25 -15.17
C MET A 564 4.14 5.00 -15.91
N GLY A 565 5.41 4.70 -15.81
CA GLY A 565 5.96 3.45 -16.32
C GLY A 565 7.21 3.07 -15.54
N TYR A 566 7.40 1.77 -15.33
CA TYR A 566 8.64 1.26 -14.75
C TYR A 566 9.09 -0.02 -15.44
N LEU A 567 10.40 -0.20 -15.41
CA LEU A 567 11.09 -1.45 -15.70
C LEU A 567 11.92 -1.80 -14.48
N GLN A 568 11.85 -3.05 -14.05
CA GLN A 568 12.63 -3.50 -12.90
C GLN A 568 13.08 -4.95 -13.06
N SER A 569 14.15 -5.30 -12.36
CA SER A 569 14.72 -6.64 -12.31
C SER A 569 15.08 -6.96 -10.88
N THR A 570 14.84 -8.19 -10.47
CA THR A 570 15.34 -8.76 -9.22
C THR A 570 16.12 -10.03 -9.52
N GLU A 571 17.01 -10.40 -8.63
CA GLU A 571 17.76 -11.64 -8.73
C GLU A 571 17.99 -12.21 -7.33
N VAL A 572 17.69 -13.50 -7.17
CA VAL A 572 18.01 -14.29 -5.98
C VAL A 572 18.30 -15.74 -6.39
N MET A 573 19.08 -16.43 -5.58
CA MET A 573 19.31 -17.86 -5.78
C MET A 573 18.13 -18.67 -5.24
N ASP A 574 17.49 -19.47 -6.08
CA ASP A 574 16.42 -20.38 -5.65
C ASP A 574 17.00 -21.50 -4.78
N PRO A 575 16.50 -21.72 -3.55
CA PRO A 575 17.09 -22.69 -2.62
C PRO A 575 16.86 -24.16 -3.02
N VAL A 576 15.89 -24.42 -3.90
CA VAL A 576 15.53 -25.79 -4.34
C VAL A 576 16.26 -26.18 -5.62
N THR A 577 16.30 -25.28 -6.61
CA THR A 577 16.88 -25.58 -7.93
C THR A 577 18.33 -25.11 -8.05
N ASN A 578 18.81 -24.27 -7.15
CA ASN A 578 20.09 -23.57 -7.20
C ASN A 578 20.31 -22.80 -8.52
N ILE A 579 19.24 -22.23 -9.06
CA ILE A 579 19.22 -21.39 -10.25
C ILE A 579 18.79 -19.97 -9.87
N LYS A 580 19.38 -18.96 -10.48
CA LYS A 580 18.98 -17.56 -10.27
C LYS A 580 17.58 -17.31 -10.84
N ARG A 581 16.74 -16.61 -10.06
CA ARG A 581 15.37 -16.25 -10.43
C ARG A 581 14.98 -14.87 -9.92
N ASP A 582 13.86 -14.35 -10.39
CA ASP A 582 13.22 -13.19 -9.77
C ASP A 582 12.64 -13.52 -8.37
N PHE A 583 12.33 -12.52 -7.59
CA PHE A 583 11.48 -12.68 -6.40
C PHE A 583 10.08 -13.12 -6.79
N SER A 584 9.39 -13.85 -5.92
CA SER A 584 7.98 -14.19 -6.12
C SER A 584 7.12 -12.92 -6.13
N TRP A 585 6.00 -12.94 -6.87
CA TRP A 585 5.05 -11.85 -7.03
C TRP A 585 5.61 -10.57 -7.65
N PHE A 586 6.79 -10.62 -8.25
CA PHE A 586 7.51 -9.48 -8.75
C PHE A 586 7.14 -9.15 -10.20
N LYS A 587 6.55 -7.95 -10.43
CA LYS A 587 6.20 -7.46 -11.76
C LYS A 587 7.41 -6.77 -12.40
N ARG A 588 7.87 -7.27 -13.53
CA ARG A 588 9.04 -6.70 -14.24
C ARG A 588 8.76 -5.33 -14.85
N TRP A 589 7.54 -5.06 -15.25
CA TRP A 589 7.14 -3.79 -15.86
C TRP A 589 5.64 -3.54 -15.68
N GLU A 590 5.27 -2.29 -15.68
CA GLU A 590 3.89 -1.84 -15.75
C GLU A 590 3.87 -0.42 -16.32
N THR A 591 2.83 -0.08 -17.09
CA THR A 591 2.60 1.26 -17.62
C THR A 591 1.17 1.67 -17.32
N MET A 592 0.99 2.90 -16.90
CA MET A 592 -0.31 3.54 -16.74
C MET A 592 -0.31 4.86 -17.50
N ILE A 593 -1.32 5.08 -18.32
CA ILE A 593 -1.54 6.35 -19.01
C ILE A 593 -2.98 6.81 -18.76
N GLY A 594 -3.17 8.12 -18.71
CA GLY A 594 -4.50 8.68 -18.49
C GLY A 594 -4.63 10.08 -19.05
N ILE A 595 -5.84 10.42 -19.44
CA ILE A 595 -6.23 11.79 -19.80
C ILE A 595 -7.34 12.19 -18.86
N ARG A 596 -7.22 13.38 -18.27
CA ARG A 596 -8.27 14.04 -17.54
C ARG A 596 -8.52 15.40 -18.15
N GLN A 597 -9.78 15.79 -18.24
CA GLN A 597 -10.15 17.16 -18.59
C GLN A 597 -11.03 17.74 -17.49
N ASP A 598 -10.63 18.90 -17.01
CA ASP A 598 -11.49 19.80 -16.23
C ASP A 598 -12.06 20.81 -17.23
N ILE A 599 -13.33 20.66 -17.62
CA ILE A 599 -13.96 21.49 -18.65
C ILE A 599 -14.01 22.95 -18.19
N PRO A 600 -13.59 23.92 -19.00
CA PRO A 600 -13.66 25.33 -18.63
C PRO A 600 -15.03 25.74 -18.12
N GLY A 601 -15.07 26.55 -17.04
CA GLY A 601 -16.28 26.88 -16.31
C GLY A 601 -16.54 25.98 -15.10
N GLY A 602 -15.72 24.92 -14.87
CA GLY A 602 -15.68 24.13 -13.63
C GLY A 602 -16.94 23.32 -13.33
N LYS A 603 -17.82 23.11 -14.33
CA LYS A 603 -19.07 22.36 -14.12
C LYS A 603 -18.90 20.86 -14.30
N TYR A 604 -18.02 20.44 -15.20
CA TYR A 604 -17.81 19.04 -15.54
C TYR A 604 -16.33 18.70 -15.56
N SER A 605 -15.98 17.49 -15.14
CA SER A 605 -14.69 16.89 -15.40
C SER A 605 -14.85 15.41 -15.75
N TRP A 606 -13.93 14.90 -16.55
CA TRP A 606 -13.90 13.49 -16.91
C TRP A 606 -12.46 12.99 -17.06
N GLY A 607 -12.29 11.70 -16.97
CA GLY A 607 -10.98 11.08 -17.17
C GLY A 607 -11.07 9.64 -17.61
N ILE A 608 -10.09 9.23 -18.40
CA ILE A 608 -9.87 7.84 -18.82
C ILE A 608 -8.48 7.44 -18.34
N THR A 609 -8.36 6.23 -17.81
CA THR A 609 -7.08 5.66 -17.37
C THR A 609 -6.95 4.27 -17.94
N TYR A 610 -5.85 4.01 -18.61
CA TYR A 610 -5.44 2.70 -19.11
C TYR A 610 -4.25 2.21 -18.29
N ARG A 611 -4.29 0.96 -17.85
CA ARG A 611 -3.18 0.24 -17.25
C ARG A 611 -2.81 -0.93 -18.15
N SER A 612 -1.53 -1.07 -18.45
CA SER A 612 -1.02 -2.13 -19.31
C SER A 612 -1.10 -3.51 -18.65
N GLN A 613 -0.96 -4.54 -19.45
CA GLN A 613 -0.66 -5.88 -18.98
C GLN A 613 0.57 -5.89 -18.06
N SER A 614 0.58 -6.76 -17.08
CA SER A 614 1.74 -7.04 -16.22
C SER A 614 1.88 -8.55 -15.99
N GLN A 615 3.12 -9.01 -15.76
CA GLN A 615 3.42 -10.43 -15.53
C GLN A 615 4.25 -10.59 -14.28
N PHE A 616 4.01 -11.68 -13.56
CA PHE A 616 4.78 -12.08 -12.39
C PHE A 616 4.80 -13.60 -12.26
N ASN A 617 5.78 -14.11 -11.51
CA ASN A 617 5.92 -15.53 -11.20
C ASN A 617 5.79 -15.76 -9.69
N ILE A 618 5.39 -16.97 -9.33
CA ILE A 618 5.46 -17.50 -7.96
C ILE A 618 6.42 -18.68 -7.99
N TYR A 619 7.41 -18.65 -7.13
CA TYR A 619 8.41 -19.69 -7.00
C TYR A 619 8.24 -20.39 -5.65
N ASP A 620 7.49 -21.46 -5.67
CA ASP A 620 7.29 -22.31 -4.50
C ASP A 620 8.20 -23.55 -4.60
N PRO A 621 8.57 -24.23 -3.50
CA PRO A 621 9.34 -25.47 -3.54
C PRO A 621 8.74 -26.55 -4.42
N TYR A 622 7.42 -26.66 -4.46
CA TYR A 622 6.66 -27.73 -5.11
C TYR A 622 5.92 -27.28 -6.37
N LEU A 623 5.82 -25.98 -6.59
CA LEU A 623 5.13 -25.44 -7.77
C LEU A 623 5.87 -24.26 -8.41
N LEU A 624 5.58 -24.06 -9.69
CA LEU A 624 5.95 -22.86 -10.43
C LEU A 624 4.69 -22.23 -11.00
N GLY A 625 4.32 -21.06 -10.48
CA GLY A 625 3.23 -20.26 -11.00
C GLY A 625 3.71 -19.17 -11.96
N ARG A 626 3.00 -18.97 -13.08
CA ARG A 626 3.19 -17.87 -14.02
C ARG A 626 1.87 -17.18 -14.24
N PHE A 627 1.82 -15.89 -14.00
CA PHE A 627 0.59 -15.11 -14.04
C PHE A 627 0.77 -13.88 -14.92
N ALA A 628 -0.27 -13.52 -15.64
CA ALA A 628 -0.35 -12.27 -16.36
C ALA A 628 -1.68 -11.60 -16.02
N GLN A 629 -1.62 -10.34 -15.67
CA GLN A 629 -2.79 -9.49 -15.50
C GLN A 629 -3.05 -8.74 -16.79
N ASP A 630 -4.25 -8.82 -17.33
CA ASP A 630 -4.62 -8.15 -18.56
C ASP A 630 -4.74 -6.63 -18.42
N PRO A 631 -4.70 -5.88 -19.52
CA PRO A 631 -4.88 -4.44 -19.47
C PRO A 631 -6.26 -4.06 -18.94
N THR A 632 -6.33 -2.99 -18.17
CA THR A 632 -7.60 -2.46 -17.66
C THR A 632 -7.86 -1.04 -18.12
N LEU A 633 -9.14 -0.72 -18.39
CA LEU A 633 -9.60 0.61 -18.73
C LEU A 633 -10.61 1.09 -17.68
N GLY A 634 -10.36 2.28 -17.14
CA GLY A 634 -11.24 2.97 -16.20
C GLY A 634 -11.72 4.31 -16.76
N PHE A 635 -12.92 4.69 -16.40
CA PHE A 635 -13.53 5.99 -16.71
C PHE A 635 -14.08 6.63 -15.47
N GLY A 636 -13.96 7.95 -15.36
CA GLY A 636 -14.56 8.76 -14.31
C GLY A 636 -15.20 10.01 -14.89
N PHE A 637 -16.31 10.41 -14.31
CA PHE A 637 -17.02 11.64 -14.66
C PHE A 637 -17.55 12.29 -13.40
N THR A 638 -17.41 13.62 -13.31
CA THR A 638 -17.97 14.45 -12.22
C THR A 638 -18.79 15.58 -12.81
N ALA A 639 -19.99 15.77 -12.31
CA ALA A 639 -20.86 16.91 -12.61
C ALA A 639 -21.14 17.72 -11.34
N LYS A 640 -20.87 19.02 -11.39
CA LYS A 640 -21.28 19.97 -10.36
C LYS A 640 -22.75 20.33 -10.56
N ILE A 641 -23.61 19.83 -9.70
CA ILE A 641 -25.04 20.12 -9.74
C ILE A 641 -25.31 21.52 -9.22
N ASN A 642 -24.71 21.88 -8.08
CA ASN A 642 -24.72 23.21 -7.50
C ASN A 642 -23.40 23.45 -6.73
N PRO A 643 -23.13 24.63 -6.14
CA PRO A 643 -21.88 24.90 -5.42
C PRO A 643 -21.56 23.94 -4.27
N GLN A 644 -22.54 23.24 -3.74
CA GLN A 644 -22.42 22.36 -2.58
C GLN A 644 -22.64 20.88 -2.92
N LEU A 645 -22.95 20.52 -4.18
CA LEU A 645 -23.34 19.16 -4.55
C LEU A 645 -22.71 18.72 -5.88
N ASN A 646 -22.01 17.61 -5.86
CA ASN A 646 -21.49 16.92 -7.03
C ASN A 646 -22.15 15.55 -7.22
N LEU A 647 -22.25 15.16 -8.48
CA LEU A 647 -22.56 13.79 -8.91
C LEU A 647 -21.30 13.20 -9.56
N ASN A 648 -20.84 12.08 -9.04
CA ASN A 648 -19.69 11.35 -9.53
C ASN A 648 -20.15 10.00 -10.14
N PHE A 649 -19.57 9.66 -11.26
CA PHE A 649 -19.69 8.35 -11.88
C PHE A 649 -18.30 7.76 -12.10
N MET A 650 -18.14 6.47 -11.83
CA MET A 650 -16.89 5.73 -12.07
C MET A 650 -17.22 4.36 -12.67
N ALA A 651 -16.43 3.97 -13.64
CA ALA A 651 -16.42 2.64 -14.20
C ALA A 651 -15.00 2.07 -14.20
N LYS A 652 -14.83 0.83 -13.76
CA LYS A 652 -13.59 0.06 -13.83
C LYS A 652 -13.82 -1.17 -14.69
N ASN A 653 -12.78 -1.58 -15.40
CA ASN A 653 -12.83 -2.74 -16.30
C ASN A 653 -14.01 -2.68 -17.28
N ILE A 654 -14.16 -1.54 -17.96
CA ILE A 654 -15.36 -1.18 -18.75
C ILE A 654 -15.71 -2.22 -19.81
N PHE A 655 -14.73 -2.92 -20.35
CA PHE A 655 -14.95 -3.90 -21.40
C PHE A 655 -15.11 -5.34 -20.90
N GLY A 656 -15.09 -5.55 -19.59
CA GLY A 656 -15.15 -6.90 -19.02
C GLY A 656 -14.04 -7.82 -19.57
N THR A 657 -12.89 -7.23 -19.88
CA THR A 657 -11.73 -7.99 -20.36
C THR A 657 -11.25 -8.94 -19.26
N ASN A 658 -10.65 -10.04 -19.65
CA ASN A 658 -10.06 -10.98 -18.72
C ASN A 658 -9.16 -10.23 -17.75
N PHE A 659 -9.33 -10.48 -16.45
CA PHE A 659 -8.44 -9.92 -15.44
C PHE A 659 -7.02 -10.44 -15.63
N GLY A 660 -6.89 -11.66 -16.18
CA GLY A 660 -5.61 -12.25 -16.53
C GLY A 660 -5.71 -13.73 -16.84
N PHE A 661 -4.56 -14.31 -17.08
CA PHE A 661 -4.42 -15.75 -17.22
C PHE A 661 -3.26 -16.25 -16.34
N GLY A 662 -3.31 -17.53 -16.01
CA GLY A 662 -2.26 -18.15 -15.19
C GLY A 662 -1.98 -19.58 -15.59
N ARG A 663 -0.81 -20.04 -15.18
CA ARG A 663 -0.36 -21.41 -15.27
C ARG A 663 0.35 -21.79 -13.99
N LYS A 664 -0.09 -22.87 -13.36
CA LYS A 664 0.62 -23.52 -12.25
C LYS A 664 1.14 -24.88 -12.74
N GLN A 665 2.40 -25.14 -12.53
CA GLN A 665 3.04 -26.44 -12.74
C GLN A 665 3.33 -27.02 -11.35
N ILE A 666 2.67 -28.10 -11.01
CA ILE A 666 2.78 -28.80 -9.72
C ILE A 666 3.62 -30.04 -9.92
N TYR A 667 4.62 -30.24 -9.06
CA TYR A 667 5.59 -31.30 -9.17
C TYR A 667 5.38 -32.38 -8.10
N ASN A 668 5.76 -33.62 -8.45
CA ASN A 668 5.80 -34.70 -7.49
C ASN A 668 7.08 -34.57 -6.62
N GLY A 669 6.90 -34.01 -5.42
CA GLY A 669 8.01 -33.57 -4.58
C GLY A 669 8.60 -32.23 -5.03
N PHE A 670 9.88 -32.00 -4.77
CA PHE A 670 10.51 -30.73 -5.12
C PHE A 670 10.60 -30.49 -6.63
N LYS A 671 10.34 -29.25 -7.05
CA LYS A 671 10.43 -28.84 -8.47
C LYS A 671 11.80 -29.10 -9.10
N SER A 672 12.88 -29.22 -8.29
CA SER A 672 14.23 -29.61 -8.77
C SER A 672 14.27 -31.00 -9.37
N ASN A 673 13.38 -31.89 -9.00
CA ASN A 673 13.32 -33.25 -9.53
C ASN A 673 12.77 -33.28 -10.96
N ASN A 674 12.18 -32.18 -11.42
CA ASN A 674 11.55 -32.01 -12.74
C ASN A 674 10.49 -33.09 -13.07
N ASP A 675 9.91 -33.72 -12.06
CA ASP A 675 8.83 -34.70 -12.18
C ASP A 675 7.48 -33.98 -12.11
N LEU A 676 7.02 -33.43 -13.25
CA LEU A 676 5.76 -32.73 -13.35
C LEU A 676 4.60 -33.71 -13.07
N LEU A 677 3.77 -33.38 -12.07
CA LEU A 677 2.57 -34.15 -11.73
C LEU A 677 1.39 -33.70 -12.60
N ILE A 678 1.02 -32.43 -12.46
CA ILE A 678 -0.09 -31.81 -13.21
C ILE A 678 0.26 -30.35 -13.57
N GLN A 679 -0.46 -29.84 -14.56
CA GLN A 679 -0.43 -28.45 -14.92
C GLN A 679 -1.86 -27.87 -14.95
N GLU A 680 -2.11 -26.86 -14.15
CA GLU A 680 -3.32 -26.07 -14.16
C GLU A 680 -3.13 -24.83 -15.02
N ASN A 681 -4.09 -24.56 -15.89
CA ASN A 681 -4.15 -23.34 -16.70
C ASN A 681 -5.50 -22.69 -16.44
N PHE A 682 -5.49 -21.39 -16.22
CA PHE A 682 -6.72 -20.68 -15.88
C PHE A 682 -6.79 -19.28 -16.50
N ASP A 683 -7.99 -18.89 -16.88
CA ASP A 683 -8.35 -17.52 -17.24
C ASP A 683 -9.16 -16.92 -16.09
N VAL A 684 -8.82 -15.71 -15.69
CA VAL A 684 -9.49 -14.96 -14.62
C VAL A 684 -10.28 -13.83 -15.25
N ASN A 685 -11.57 -13.79 -15.01
CA ASN A 685 -12.46 -12.75 -15.47
C ASN A 685 -13.03 -11.99 -14.27
N ASP A 686 -13.00 -10.66 -14.33
CA ASP A 686 -13.67 -9.80 -13.35
C ASP A 686 -14.89 -9.16 -14.00
N HIS A 687 -15.96 -9.04 -13.25
CA HIS A 687 -17.09 -8.23 -13.65
C HIS A 687 -16.70 -6.75 -13.76
N SER A 688 -17.28 -6.04 -14.72
CA SER A 688 -17.17 -4.59 -14.77
C SER A 688 -17.83 -4.00 -13.52
N PHE A 689 -17.13 -3.05 -12.89
CA PHE A 689 -17.63 -2.37 -11.70
C PHE A 689 -18.01 -0.94 -12.04
N PHE A 690 -19.19 -0.53 -11.59
CA PHE A 690 -19.70 0.82 -11.72
C PHE A 690 -20.02 1.39 -10.35
N LYS A 691 -19.83 2.72 -10.19
CA LYS A 691 -20.19 3.46 -8.99
C LYS A 691 -20.86 4.77 -9.35
N VAL A 692 -21.97 5.05 -8.72
CA VAL A 692 -22.64 6.37 -8.72
C VAL A 692 -22.55 6.93 -7.32
N GLU A 693 -22.11 8.16 -7.18
CA GLU A 693 -21.90 8.81 -5.90
C GLU A 693 -22.42 10.25 -5.92
N LEU A 694 -23.17 10.60 -4.91
CA LEU A 694 -23.48 11.98 -4.56
C LEU A 694 -22.57 12.41 -3.42
N GLU A 695 -21.91 13.53 -3.57
CA GLU A 695 -21.08 14.12 -2.51
C GLU A 695 -21.42 15.59 -2.35
N GLY A 696 -21.37 16.06 -1.11
CA GLY A 696 -21.75 17.43 -0.81
C GLY A 696 -21.11 18.00 0.45
N THR A 697 -21.37 19.31 0.63
CA THR A 697 -20.91 20.09 1.80
C THR A 697 -22.08 20.82 2.44
N PHE A 698 -22.00 21.10 3.76
CA PHE A 698 -23.01 21.87 4.52
C PHE A 698 -22.36 22.79 5.55
#